data_0c0033cfdac63474221471e4ee8d222a
#
_entry.id   0c0033cfdac63474221471e4ee8d222a
#
_cell.length_a   1.000
_cell.length_b   1.000
_cell.length_c   1.000
_cell.angle_alpha   90.00
_cell.angle_beta   90.00
_cell.angle_gamma   90.00
#
_symmetry.space_group_name_H-M   'P 1'
#
loop_
_entity.id
_entity.type
_entity.pdbx_description
1 polymer ?
#
loop_
_entity_poly.entity_id
_entity_poly.type
_entity_poly.pdbx_seq_one_letter_code
_entity_poly.pdbx_strand_id
1 'polypeptide(L)'
;MQKRKSAFGLNLLIIIAAVFVVIYTLMIEQPSFATFTQRLAKQTVYAKRFFVGWNLFDLSLVMVNVIPLAIGYKMVAVKNKVTVAIRQALIILFYAVMSFIAMAVIAPHETRHLANLASAVAPIGHGTYWLAGGLVLAIAVAPFVDQTMAKMSNARLDAFALGLFGITTLEATFFKAPILNLGDGQNVLWIGTLFVLGMYLKHRQLATKMKPIQLITTVIVSLVSVFGLLIAQLQMPHTPIEAAMRFSSLTSLPIVLSAMALVLLATKVSVKNQLINRLGAIIALSTFDMYVLFQTPFMQHVFVDKIIRRANVGKFGSAITGTLHYTKAAVAIVAVLAVIGLVRFGLTHFTRLQTFTAKFTAERIAQTVKRFFAWIVAHKVQLQQIGLAFAVMSVLVIFLDYTQLKLDLPYALKITFRFPHNYWINMTIMSIMFALLLAVFNRFWYALTTLTVVMLAFGIGSYEMLIMRQEPVLPADLAELGSFSEIAGMVSAKLLVYAGIGIAVLIALAVLVQWRSRITKFFHWRGRLVLLIISLALGFSLFNTNHEMSPSHKFLVAAGYDPKNFDQTVAAKANGPLITFVNNLDVQIMAKPKGYSAATMNKLAQKYTNVANNINKTRTQSDMSKQTVIYILSETLSDPDHLPGVTLNAEAMPYLQKLKTETTSGMMLSSGYGGGTANMEYQAYTSMAMNNFSPTVTTPYVQVIPKMKKVPAFQNLFDYNVNVHPYVASMYNRQNVYKAYGVNKFYHINSKNKLTYTAKVGRNPRISDESAFKEVELRIAQHKGGQLIGLETMQNHRPYGPYYATDSYKVTANNYNMPESEKSQIEDYTEGLHYTDQALKAFIAKLDAIQKPISVVFYGDHLPGIYNSIPMSKYGIQLHETDWFIYSNKYSREHGVKNTKLPNTKIVSPNVFSPLLMKHLDQKVSPFYALMTNVAEQLPAMSTDSGKAANKSSDNGAGEILNQNSEIVPENKLTATQKQTLADYRMIQYDLTTGKQYILKDKSFIRPVTDK
;
A
#
# COMPACT_ATOMS: atom_id res chain seq x y z
N MET A 1 -27.35 -55.66 -32.66
CA MET A 1 -26.16 -55.42 -31.82
C MET A 1 -25.10 -54.66 -32.61
N GLN A 2 -25.08 -53.34 -32.66
CA GLN A 2 -24.00 -52.60 -33.25
C GLN A 2 -22.76 -52.72 -32.33
N LYS A 3 -21.69 -53.38 -32.83
CA LYS A 3 -20.42 -53.49 -32.13
C LYS A 3 -19.96 -52.09 -31.73
N ARG A 4 -19.90 -51.80 -30.40
CA ARG A 4 -19.25 -50.58 -29.86
C ARG A 4 -17.87 -50.52 -30.44
N LYS A 5 -17.61 -49.60 -31.41
CA LYS A 5 -16.25 -49.35 -31.85
C LYS A 5 -15.39 -48.95 -30.68
N SER A 6 -14.23 -49.56 -30.56
CA SER A 6 -13.25 -49.30 -29.49
C SER A 6 -12.85 -47.83 -29.44
N ALA A 7 -12.88 -47.22 -28.27
CA ALA A 7 -12.39 -45.85 -28.04
C ALA A 7 -10.85 -45.83 -27.82
N PHE A 8 -10.15 -46.90 -28.17
CA PHE A 8 -8.71 -47.10 -27.90
C PHE A 8 -7.86 -45.99 -28.46
N GLY A 9 -8.03 -45.61 -29.73
CA GLY A 9 -7.21 -44.60 -30.36
C GLY A 9 -7.33 -43.22 -29.71
N LEU A 10 -8.56 -42.82 -29.30
CA LEU A 10 -8.75 -41.57 -28.56
C LEU A 10 -8.12 -41.63 -27.15
N ASN A 11 -8.17 -42.80 -26.47
CA ASN A 11 -7.53 -42.95 -25.17
C ASN A 11 -6.01 -42.88 -25.31
N LEU A 12 -5.43 -43.52 -26.31
CA LEU A 12 -4.01 -43.47 -26.60
C LEU A 12 -3.55 -42.02 -26.94
N LEU A 13 -4.32 -41.31 -27.75
CA LEU A 13 -4.03 -39.94 -28.10
C LEU A 13 -4.07 -39.00 -26.86
N ILE A 14 -5.01 -39.19 -25.93
CA ILE A 14 -5.06 -38.44 -24.67
C ILE A 14 -3.82 -38.74 -23.79
N ILE A 15 -3.36 -39.99 -23.74
CA ILE A 15 -2.17 -40.39 -23.00
C ILE A 15 -0.92 -39.71 -23.59
N ILE A 16 -0.78 -39.72 -24.93
CA ILE A 16 0.32 -39.05 -25.61
C ILE A 16 0.25 -37.52 -25.36
N ALA A 17 -0.94 -36.93 -25.50
CA ALA A 17 -1.14 -35.50 -25.27
C ALA A 17 -0.72 -35.09 -23.86
N ALA A 18 -0.96 -35.93 -22.85
CA ALA A 18 -0.55 -35.66 -21.49
C ALA A 18 0.99 -35.51 -21.32
N VAL A 19 1.77 -36.30 -22.05
CA VAL A 19 3.24 -36.13 -22.10
C VAL A 19 3.61 -34.75 -22.65
N PHE A 20 2.98 -34.36 -23.75
CA PHE A 20 3.24 -33.07 -24.39
C PHE A 20 2.80 -31.88 -23.58
N VAL A 21 1.75 -32.01 -22.74
CA VAL A 21 1.38 -30.95 -21.78
C VAL A 21 2.49 -30.71 -20.77
N VAL A 22 3.13 -31.78 -20.27
CA VAL A 22 4.27 -31.63 -19.37
C VAL A 22 5.46 -31.00 -20.10
N ILE A 23 5.74 -31.40 -21.35
CA ILE A 23 6.79 -30.78 -22.16
C ILE A 23 6.51 -29.29 -22.37
N TYR A 24 5.29 -28.94 -22.75
CA TYR A 24 4.84 -27.56 -22.91
C TYR A 24 5.09 -26.71 -21.65
N THR A 25 4.64 -27.17 -20.50
CA THR A 25 4.84 -26.48 -19.22
C THR A 25 6.33 -26.31 -18.90
N LEU A 26 7.12 -27.38 -19.05
CA LEU A 26 8.58 -27.31 -18.83
C LEU A 26 9.28 -26.35 -19.78
N MET A 27 8.78 -26.14 -20.98
CA MET A 27 9.37 -25.21 -21.95
C MET A 27 9.01 -23.75 -21.63
N ILE A 28 7.78 -23.47 -21.24
CA ILE A 28 7.34 -22.09 -20.94
C ILE A 28 7.93 -21.54 -19.64
N GLU A 29 8.00 -22.37 -18.62
CA GLU A 29 8.49 -21.98 -17.29
C GLU A 29 10.00 -21.65 -17.25
N GLN A 30 10.70 -21.82 -18.37
CA GLN A 30 12.13 -21.53 -18.41
C GLN A 30 12.45 -20.07 -18.59
N PRO A 31 13.32 -19.46 -17.73
CA PRO A 31 13.83 -18.11 -17.94
C PRO A 31 14.52 -17.93 -19.30
N SER A 32 15.09 -19.01 -19.85
CA SER A 32 15.75 -19.02 -21.16
C SER A 32 14.78 -19.03 -22.35
N PHE A 33 13.49 -19.33 -22.14
CA PHE A 33 12.52 -19.29 -23.25
C PHE A 33 12.32 -17.86 -23.77
N ALA A 34 12.24 -16.86 -22.88
CA ALA A 34 12.23 -15.46 -23.26
C ALA A 34 13.54 -15.05 -23.98
N THR A 35 14.67 -15.56 -23.51
CA THR A 35 15.99 -15.33 -24.17
C THR A 35 16.11 -16.09 -25.49
N PHE A 36 15.51 -17.27 -25.57
CA PHE A 36 15.45 -18.07 -26.81
C PHE A 36 14.59 -17.35 -27.85
N THR A 37 13.45 -16.84 -27.51
CA THR A 37 12.60 -16.02 -28.38
C THR A 37 13.28 -14.73 -28.82
N GLN A 38 14.04 -14.06 -27.93
CA GLN A 38 14.84 -12.87 -28.28
C GLN A 38 16.02 -13.18 -29.17
N ARG A 39 16.68 -14.34 -29.03
CA ARG A 39 17.75 -14.79 -29.96
C ARG A 39 17.22 -15.17 -31.30
N LEU A 40 15.98 -15.60 -31.41
CA LEU A 40 15.27 -15.81 -32.67
C LEU A 40 15.26 -14.55 -33.54
N ALA A 41 15.01 -13.39 -32.92
CA ALA A 41 14.99 -12.10 -33.58
C ALA A 41 16.36 -11.70 -34.16
N LYS A 42 17.46 -12.31 -33.68
CA LYS A 42 18.85 -11.97 -34.05
C LYS A 42 19.54 -12.98 -35.00
N GLN A 43 18.86 -13.49 -36.01
CA GLN A 43 19.50 -14.14 -37.17
C GLN A 43 20.04 -15.58 -37.07
N THR A 44 19.70 -16.40 -36.08
CA THR A 44 20.14 -17.81 -36.04
C THR A 44 19.04 -18.81 -36.43
N VAL A 45 18.12 -18.41 -37.32
CA VAL A 45 16.92 -19.16 -37.72
C VAL A 45 17.27 -20.48 -38.44
N TYR A 46 18.43 -20.60 -39.01
CA TYR A 46 18.86 -21.77 -39.79
C TYR A 46 19.61 -22.87 -39.01
N ALA A 47 19.77 -22.72 -37.68
CA ALA A 47 20.43 -23.74 -36.88
C ALA A 47 19.50 -24.96 -36.70
N LYS A 48 19.99 -26.19 -36.97
CA LYS A 48 19.26 -27.46 -36.70
C LYS A 48 18.66 -27.51 -35.30
N ARG A 49 19.30 -26.89 -34.34
CA ARG A 49 18.89 -26.79 -32.96
C ARG A 49 17.57 -26.04 -32.79
N PHE A 50 17.43 -24.94 -33.49
CA PHE A 50 16.23 -24.11 -33.47
C PHE A 50 15.04 -24.87 -34.05
N PHE A 51 15.23 -25.47 -35.21
CA PHE A 51 14.19 -26.22 -35.92
C PHE A 51 13.58 -27.31 -35.05
N VAL A 52 14.41 -28.14 -34.40
CA VAL A 52 13.95 -29.27 -33.58
C VAL A 52 13.22 -28.77 -32.33
N GLY A 53 13.74 -27.76 -31.62
CA GLY A 53 13.13 -27.24 -30.43
C GLY A 53 11.79 -26.56 -30.68
N TRP A 54 11.72 -25.79 -31.80
CA TRP A 54 10.49 -25.10 -32.18
C TRP A 54 9.38 -26.02 -32.65
N ASN A 55 9.70 -27.02 -33.47
CA ASN A 55 8.72 -28.02 -33.89
C ASN A 55 8.20 -28.84 -32.68
N LEU A 56 9.06 -29.10 -31.67
CA LEU A 56 8.62 -29.75 -30.45
C LEU A 56 7.63 -28.85 -29.69
N PHE A 57 7.88 -27.55 -29.64
CA PHE A 57 6.99 -26.56 -29.05
C PHE A 57 5.64 -26.52 -29.76
N ASP A 58 5.62 -26.38 -31.11
CA ASP A 58 4.43 -26.36 -31.91
C ASP A 58 3.62 -27.67 -31.80
N LEU A 59 4.28 -28.81 -31.76
CA LEU A 59 3.65 -30.10 -31.56
C LEU A 59 3.05 -30.18 -30.15
N SER A 60 3.69 -29.57 -29.13
CA SER A 60 3.15 -29.49 -27.80
C SER A 60 1.90 -28.63 -27.74
N LEU A 61 1.82 -27.50 -28.47
CA LEU A 61 0.64 -26.68 -28.61
C LEU A 61 -0.54 -27.47 -29.22
N VAL A 62 -0.26 -28.24 -30.29
CA VAL A 62 -1.26 -29.10 -30.92
C VAL A 62 -1.81 -30.11 -29.91
N MET A 63 -0.93 -30.76 -29.15
CA MET A 63 -1.29 -31.79 -28.19
C MET A 63 -2.05 -31.25 -26.98
N VAL A 64 -1.74 -30.04 -26.51
CA VAL A 64 -2.53 -29.35 -25.49
C VAL A 64 -3.98 -29.17 -25.96
N ASN A 65 -4.19 -28.72 -27.19
CA ASN A 65 -5.53 -28.52 -27.79
C ASN A 65 -6.27 -29.85 -28.03
N VAL A 66 -5.56 -30.95 -28.26
CA VAL A 66 -6.16 -32.28 -28.43
C VAL A 66 -6.97 -32.71 -27.21
N ILE A 67 -6.53 -32.38 -25.98
CA ILE A 67 -7.19 -32.84 -24.75
C ILE A 67 -8.65 -32.35 -24.66
N PRO A 68 -8.95 -31.02 -24.68
CA PRO A 68 -10.34 -30.57 -24.63
C PRO A 68 -11.18 -31.02 -25.82
N LEU A 69 -10.59 -31.07 -27.02
CA LEU A 69 -11.28 -31.59 -28.22
C LEU A 69 -11.66 -33.07 -28.06
N ALA A 70 -10.76 -33.93 -27.64
CA ALA A 70 -10.99 -35.36 -27.45
C ALA A 70 -11.99 -35.65 -26.33
N ILE A 71 -11.92 -34.88 -25.23
CA ILE A 71 -12.86 -35.00 -24.11
C ILE A 71 -14.25 -34.54 -24.57
N GLY A 72 -14.37 -33.41 -25.24
CA GLY A 72 -15.62 -32.92 -25.80
C GLY A 72 -16.26 -33.93 -26.74
N TYR A 73 -15.46 -34.53 -27.64
CA TYR A 73 -15.93 -35.62 -28.55
C TYR A 73 -16.46 -36.81 -27.77
N LYS A 74 -15.81 -37.25 -26.70
CA LYS A 74 -16.23 -38.40 -25.86
C LYS A 74 -17.46 -38.07 -25.02
N MET A 75 -17.59 -36.81 -24.57
CA MET A 75 -18.64 -36.37 -23.64
C MET A 75 -20.05 -36.42 -24.24
N VAL A 76 -20.21 -36.34 -25.56
CA VAL A 76 -21.50 -36.53 -26.23
C VAL A 76 -22.15 -37.89 -25.90
N ALA A 77 -21.35 -38.93 -25.71
CA ALA A 77 -21.83 -40.27 -25.37
C ALA A 77 -22.09 -40.50 -23.85
N VAL A 78 -21.75 -39.54 -23.01
CA VAL A 78 -21.90 -39.66 -21.56
C VAL A 78 -23.29 -39.18 -21.11
N LYS A 79 -24.06 -40.03 -20.40
CA LYS A 79 -25.40 -39.66 -19.94
C LYS A 79 -25.41 -38.62 -18.82
N ASN A 80 -24.61 -38.80 -17.80
CA ASN A 80 -24.59 -37.94 -16.60
C ASN A 80 -23.32 -37.04 -16.56
N LYS A 81 -23.29 -36.05 -17.45
CA LYS A 81 -22.15 -35.14 -17.62
C LYS A 81 -21.86 -34.32 -16.35
N VAL A 82 -22.91 -33.83 -15.66
CA VAL A 82 -22.79 -33.03 -14.43
C VAL A 82 -22.14 -33.83 -13.30
N THR A 83 -22.48 -35.11 -13.13
CA THR A 83 -21.84 -35.99 -12.15
C THR A 83 -20.33 -36.13 -12.43
N VAL A 84 -19.97 -36.19 -13.73
CA VAL A 84 -18.53 -36.21 -14.10
C VAL A 84 -17.86 -34.91 -13.73
N ALA A 85 -18.44 -33.75 -14.03
CA ALA A 85 -17.89 -32.44 -13.69
C ALA A 85 -17.65 -32.30 -12.18
N ILE A 86 -18.66 -32.65 -11.36
CA ILE A 86 -18.53 -32.57 -9.89
C ILE A 86 -17.44 -33.51 -9.38
N ARG A 87 -17.34 -34.72 -9.90
CA ARG A 87 -16.29 -35.65 -9.54
C ARG A 87 -14.90 -35.09 -9.86
N GLN A 88 -14.73 -34.51 -11.02
CA GLN A 88 -13.46 -33.92 -11.41
C GLN A 88 -13.13 -32.66 -10.57
N ALA A 89 -14.12 -31.83 -10.24
CA ALA A 89 -13.95 -30.70 -9.34
C ALA A 89 -13.46 -31.11 -7.94
N LEU A 90 -14.04 -32.21 -7.39
CA LEU A 90 -13.61 -32.76 -6.11
C LEU A 90 -12.19 -33.34 -6.14
N ILE A 91 -11.77 -33.85 -7.30
CA ILE A 91 -10.41 -34.32 -7.53
C ILE A 91 -9.42 -33.16 -7.50
N ILE A 92 -9.73 -32.06 -8.20
CA ILE A 92 -8.92 -30.84 -8.18
C ILE A 92 -8.79 -30.31 -6.75
N LEU A 93 -9.92 -30.20 -6.05
CA LEU A 93 -9.93 -29.75 -4.64
C LEU A 93 -9.08 -30.64 -3.74
N PHE A 94 -9.18 -31.98 -3.90
CA PHE A 94 -8.38 -32.92 -3.11
C PHE A 94 -6.88 -32.68 -3.31
N TYR A 95 -6.41 -32.62 -4.57
CA TYR A 95 -4.99 -32.38 -4.83
C TYR A 95 -4.52 -30.99 -4.43
N ALA A 96 -5.35 -29.98 -4.58
CA ALA A 96 -5.04 -28.61 -4.14
C ALA A 96 -4.83 -28.52 -2.63
N VAL A 97 -5.74 -29.12 -1.85
CA VAL A 97 -5.64 -29.16 -0.38
C VAL A 97 -4.43 -29.98 0.06
N MET A 98 -4.20 -31.15 -0.53
CA MET A 98 -3.03 -31.99 -0.21
C MET A 98 -1.71 -31.28 -0.54
N SER A 99 -1.66 -30.58 -1.67
CA SER A 99 -0.51 -29.77 -2.06
C SER A 99 -0.28 -28.62 -1.07
N PHE A 100 -1.32 -27.94 -0.64
CA PHE A 100 -1.23 -26.86 0.35
C PHE A 100 -0.67 -27.38 1.69
N ILE A 101 -1.17 -28.53 2.16
CA ILE A 101 -0.68 -29.16 3.39
C ILE A 101 0.81 -29.54 3.24
N ALA A 102 1.20 -30.12 2.11
CA ALA A 102 2.59 -30.47 1.83
C ALA A 102 3.49 -29.24 1.78
N MET A 103 3.07 -28.15 1.14
CA MET A 103 3.79 -26.88 1.10
C MET A 103 3.89 -26.22 2.47
N ALA A 104 2.85 -26.32 3.30
CA ALA A 104 2.89 -25.81 4.67
C ALA A 104 3.96 -26.48 5.54
N VAL A 105 4.33 -27.73 5.21
CA VAL A 105 5.40 -28.47 5.88
C VAL A 105 6.78 -28.13 5.32
N ILE A 106 6.90 -28.00 3.98
CA ILE A 106 8.20 -27.87 3.29
C ILE A 106 8.62 -26.40 3.15
N ALA A 107 7.68 -25.50 2.89
CA ALA A 107 7.91 -24.08 2.69
C ALA A 107 6.85 -23.24 3.42
N PRO A 108 6.83 -23.24 4.76
CA PRO A 108 5.76 -22.61 5.56
C PRO A 108 5.63 -21.11 5.34
N HIS A 109 6.67 -20.40 4.93
CA HIS A 109 6.61 -18.98 4.62
C HIS A 109 5.84 -18.70 3.32
N GLU A 110 5.88 -19.57 2.34
CA GLU A 110 5.13 -19.43 1.09
C GLU A 110 3.62 -19.68 1.29
N THR A 111 3.24 -20.49 2.27
CA THR A 111 1.82 -20.80 2.55
C THR A 111 1.11 -19.77 3.43
N ARG A 112 1.83 -18.81 4.00
CA ARG A 112 1.25 -17.76 4.86
C ARG A 112 0.40 -16.74 4.11
N HIS A 113 0.54 -16.66 2.79
CA HIS A 113 -0.28 -15.74 1.98
C HIS A 113 -1.70 -16.28 1.78
N LEU A 114 -2.69 -15.41 2.02
CA LEU A 114 -4.12 -15.76 1.87
C LEU A 114 -4.46 -16.26 0.46
N ALA A 115 -3.76 -15.75 -0.55
CA ALA A 115 -3.91 -16.18 -1.93
C ALA A 115 -3.63 -17.69 -2.11
N ASN A 116 -2.65 -18.24 -1.39
CA ASN A 116 -2.33 -19.67 -1.46
C ASN A 116 -3.38 -20.52 -0.76
N LEU A 117 -3.97 -20.04 0.34
CA LEU A 117 -5.12 -20.68 0.95
C LEU A 117 -6.36 -20.62 0.03
N ALA A 118 -6.62 -19.47 -0.58
CA ALA A 118 -7.71 -19.31 -1.53
C ALA A 118 -7.55 -20.24 -2.74
N SER A 119 -6.34 -20.38 -3.28
CA SER A 119 -6.05 -21.33 -4.37
C SER A 119 -6.26 -22.80 -3.97
N ALA A 120 -6.04 -23.13 -2.70
CA ALA A 120 -6.27 -24.48 -2.18
C ALA A 120 -7.76 -24.80 -1.97
N VAL A 121 -8.56 -23.82 -1.50
CA VAL A 121 -9.98 -24.00 -1.18
C VAL A 121 -10.89 -23.76 -2.41
N ALA A 122 -10.50 -22.85 -3.30
CA ALA A 122 -11.23 -22.53 -4.52
C ALA A 122 -10.34 -22.69 -5.78
N PRO A 123 -9.76 -23.85 -6.04
CA PRO A 123 -8.70 -24.05 -7.03
C PRO A 123 -9.14 -23.77 -8.46
N ILE A 124 -10.43 -23.95 -8.79
CA ILE A 124 -10.97 -23.71 -10.13
C ILE A 124 -11.05 -22.21 -10.43
N GLY A 125 -11.32 -21.38 -9.43
CA GLY A 125 -11.45 -19.93 -9.59
C GLY A 125 -10.11 -19.18 -9.64
N HIS A 126 -9.03 -19.80 -9.19
CA HIS A 126 -7.72 -19.11 -9.03
C HIS A 126 -6.80 -19.20 -10.26
N GLY A 127 -7.18 -19.93 -11.31
CA GLY A 127 -6.39 -20.02 -12.55
C GLY A 127 -5.20 -20.98 -12.52
N THR A 128 -4.75 -21.46 -11.34
CA THR A 128 -3.62 -22.41 -11.21
C THR A 128 -3.85 -23.69 -12.02
N TYR A 129 -5.07 -24.16 -12.10
CA TYR A 129 -5.47 -25.37 -12.82
C TYR A 129 -6.24 -25.03 -14.11
N TRP A 130 -5.72 -24.08 -14.90
CA TRP A 130 -6.44 -23.50 -16.03
C TRP A 130 -7.04 -24.53 -16.99
N LEU A 131 -6.30 -25.58 -17.39
CA LEU A 131 -6.78 -26.62 -18.29
C LEU A 131 -7.81 -27.55 -17.61
N ALA A 132 -7.49 -28.03 -16.38
CA ALA A 132 -8.40 -28.91 -15.64
C ALA A 132 -9.66 -28.19 -15.20
N GLY A 133 -9.55 -26.97 -14.67
CA GLY A 133 -10.67 -26.11 -14.29
C GLY A 133 -11.54 -25.74 -15.46
N GLY A 134 -10.93 -25.36 -16.58
CA GLY A 134 -11.65 -25.09 -17.83
C GLY A 134 -12.43 -26.30 -18.34
N LEU A 135 -11.85 -27.51 -18.29
CA LEU A 135 -12.52 -28.76 -18.64
C LEU A 135 -13.69 -29.07 -17.70
N VAL A 136 -13.54 -28.87 -16.39
CA VAL A 136 -14.65 -29.11 -15.43
C VAL A 136 -15.81 -28.18 -15.73
N LEU A 137 -15.55 -26.90 -15.97
CA LEU A 137 -16.60 -25.94 -16.32
C LEU A 137 -17.25 -26.25 -17.67
N ALA A 138 -16.48 -26.64 -18.69
CA ALA A 138 -16.98 -27.06 -19.97
C ALA A 138 -17.88 -28.33 -19.89
N ILE A 139 -17.46 -29.31 -19.07
CA ILE A 139 -18.26 -30.52 -18.82
C ILE A 139 -19.53 -30.18 -18.04
N ALA A 140 -19.50 -29.21 -17.12
CA ALA A 140 -20.68 -28.79 -16.36
C ALA A 140 -21.75 -28.14 -17.26
N VAL A 141 -21.36 -27.38 -18.27
CA VAL A 141 -22.21 -26.72 -19.25
C VAL A 141 -22.59 -27.67 -20.40
N ALA A 142 -21.87 -28.77 -20.60
CA ALA A 142 -22.04 -29.71 -21.70
C ALA A 142 -23.45 -30.29 -21.85
N PRO A 143 -24.27 -30.55 -20.81
CA PRO A 143 -25.64 -31.03 -21.00
C PRO A 143 -26.50 -30.07 -21.82
N PHE A 144 -26.35 -28.75 -21.56
CA PHE A 144 -27.10 -27.72 -22.28
C PHE A 144 -26.62 -27.61 -23.74
N VAL A 145 -25.30 -27.55 -23.93
CA VAL A 145 -24.68 -27.47 -25.26
C VAL A 145 -25.06 -28.70 -26.11
N ASP A 146 -24.94 -29.88 -25.54
CA ASP A 146 -25.28 -31.17 -26.22
C ASP A 146 -26.74 -31.21 -26.66
N GLN A 147 -27.64 -30.82 -25.76
CA GLN A 147 -29.08 -30.78 -26.06
C GLN A 147 -29.42 -29.77 -27.18
N THR A 148 -28.74 -28.62 -27.16
CA THR A 148 -28.93 -27.57 -28.16
C THR A 148 -28.39 -28.02 -29.53
N MET A 149 -27.16 -28.56 -29.57
CA MET A 149 -26.57 -29.10 -30.80
C MET A 149 -27.37 -30.24 -31.39
N ALA A 150 -27.92 -31.14 -30.57
CA ALA A 150 -28.71 -32.26 -31.04
C ALA A 150 -30.01 -31.84 -31.75
N LYS A 151 -30.52 -30.64 -31.47
CA LYS A 151 -31.72 -30.06 -32.12
C LYS A 151 -31.40 -29.22 -33.34
N MET A 152 -30.14 -28.89 -33.61
CA MET A 152 -29.72 -28.08 -34.76
C MET A 152 -29.68 -28.91 -36.05
N SER A 153 -30.08 -28.30 -37.17
CA SER A 153 -29.81 -28.87 -38.49
C SER A 153 -28.29 -28.85 -38.78
N ASN A 154 -27.86 -29.68 -39.71
CA ASN A 154 -26.46 -29.76 -40.11
C ASN A 154 -25.87 -28.39 -40.53
N ALA A 155 -26.63 -27.60 -41.30
CA ALA A 155 -26.26 -26.29 -41.76
C ALA A 155 -26.09 -25.30 -40.59
N ARG A 156 -27.01 -25.34 -39.60
CA ARG A 156 -26.91 -24.50 -38.40
C ARG A 156 -25.74 -24.90 -37.51
N LEU A 157 -25.43 -26.20 -37.39
CA LEU A 157 -24.25 -26.68 -36.66
C LEU A 157 -22.96 -26.21 -37.34
N ASP A 158 -22.89 -26.23 -38.66
CA ASP A 158 -21.74 -25.77 -39.42
C ASP A 158 -21.56 -24.23 -39.28
N ALA A 159 -22.66 -23.48 -39.40
CA ALA A 159 -22.63 -22.03 -39.20
C ALA A 159 -22.21 -21.66 -37.78
N PHE A 160 -22.70 -22.37 -36.77
CA PHE A 160 -22.31 -22.18 -35.39
C PHE A 160 -20.82 -22.47 -35.16
N ALA A 161 -20.33 -23.60 -35.67
CA ALA A 161 -18.91 -23.96 -35.55
C ALA A 161 -18.01 -23.00 -36.32
N LEU A 162 -18.39 -22.56 -37.52
CA LEU A 162 -17.67 -21.57 -38.30
C LEU A 162 -17.65 -20.21 -37.62
N GLY A 163 -18.75 -19.75 -37.05
CA GLY A 163 -18.82 -18.51 -36.28
C GLY A 163 -17.90 -18.56 -35.05
N LEU A 164 -17.99 -19.64 -34.28
CA LEU A 164 -17.13 -19.85 -33.12
C LEU A 164 -15.64 -19.88 -33.51
N PHE A 165 -15.31 -20.60 -34.57
CA PHE A 165 -13.98 -20.71 -35.11
C PHE A 165 -13.47 -19.38 -35.66
N GLY A 166 -14.32 -18.61 -36.35
CA GLY A 166 -13.98 -17.26 -36.86
C GLY A 166 -13.60 -16.30 -35.75
N ILE A 167 -14.45 -16.20 -34.74
CA ILE A 167 -14.24 -15.25 -33.64
C ILE A 167 -13.05 -15.63 -32.74
N THR A 168 -12.76 -16.92 -32.55
CA THR A 168 -11.76 -17.35 -31.58
C THR A 168 -10.40 -17.73 -32.21
N THR A 169 -10.41 -18.20 -33.46
CA THR A 169 -9.22 -18.77 -34.12
C THR A 169 -8.76 -17.91 -35.28
N LEU A 170 -9.64 -17.54 -36.21
CA LEU A 170 -9.27 -16.70 -37.33
C LEU A 170 -8.86 -15.30 -36.88
N GLU A 171 -9.62 -14.73 -35.97
CA GLU A 171 -9.35 -13.42 -35.41
C GLU A 171 -7.96 -13.41 -34.74
N ALA A 172 -7.70 -14.36 -33.84
CA ALA A 172 -6.43 -14.44 -33.12
C ALA A 172 -5.23 -14.72 -34.03
N THR A 173 -5.44 -15.40 -35.16
CA THR A 173 -4.38 -15.71 -36.10
C THR A 173 -3.98 -14.53 -37.00
N PHE A 174 -4.96 -13.78 -37.50
CA PHE A 174 -4.75 -12.77 -38.53
C PHE A 174 -4.70 -11.34 -38.04
N PHE A 175 -5.31 -11.01 -36.89
CA PHE A 175 -5.35 -9.64 -36.38
C PHE A 175 -4.29 -9.40 -35.27
N LYS A 176 -3.64 -8.24 -35.30
CA LYS A 176 -2.64 -7.86 -34.29
C LYS A 176 -3.24 -7.59 -32.90
N ALA A 177 -4.48 -7.11 -32.85
CA ALA A 177 -5.22 -6.80 -31.61
C ALA A 177 -6.59 -7.44 -31.69
N PRO A 178 -6.70 -8.73 -31.35
CA PRO A 178 -7.98 -9.44 -31.40
C PRO A 178 -8.96 -8.89 -30.36
N ILE A 179 -10.26 -8.78 -30.76
CA ILE A 179 -11.33 -8.23 -29.90
C ILE A 179 -11.50 -9.06 -28.63
N LEU A 180 -11.46 -10.39 -28.76
CA LEU A 180 -11.66 -11.29 -27.63
C LEU A 180 -10.38 -11.54 -26.84
N ASN A 181 -9.27 -10.98 -27.21
CA ASN A 181 -7.95 -11.18 -26.57
C ASN A 181 -7.87 -12.44 -25.66
N LEU A 182 -7.97 -13.62 -26.30
CA LEU A 182 -7.94 -14.90 -25.57
C LEU A 182 -6.57 -15.20 -24.94
N GLY A 183 -5.64 -14.22 -24.98
CA GLY A 183 -4.28 -14.34 -24.49
C GLY A 183 -3.55 -15.48 -25.19
N ASP A 184 -2.70 -16.17 -24.43
CA ASP A 184 -1.93 -17.33 -24.95
C ASP A 184 -2.78 -18.61 -25.06
N GLY A 185 -4.11 -18.53 -24.97
CA GLY A 185 -5.02 -19.68 -24.98
C GLY A 185 -5.11 -20.44 -23.64
N GLN A 186 -4.47 -19.94 -22.59
CA GLN A 186 -4.51 -20.56 -21.25
C GLN A 186 -5.70 -20.05 -20.42
N ASN A 187 -6.87 -20.01 -21.01
CA ASN A 187 -8.07 -19.53 -20.34
C ASN A 187 -9.29 -20.45 -20.54
N VAL A 188 -10.28 -20.28 -19.67
CA VAL A 188 -11.48 -21.11 -19.62
C VAL A 188 -12.31 -21.01 -20.91
N LEU A 189 -12.37 -19.83 -21.53
CA LEU A 189 -13.12 -19.62 -22.76
C LEU A 189 -12.51 -20.41 -23.93
N TRP A 190 -11.20 -20.40 -24.04
CA TRP A 190 -10.49 -21.18 -25.05
C TRP A 190 -10.72 -22.68 -24.88
N ILE A 191 -10.55 -23.18 -23.65
CA ILE A 191 -10.80 -24.61 -23.35
C ILE A 191 -12.26 -24.99 -23.65
N GLY A 192 -13.20 -24.13 -23.29
CA GLY A 192 -14.61 -24.29 -23.62
C GLY A 192 -14.89 -24.34 -25.13
N THR A 193 -14.24 -23.46 -25.90
CA THR A 193 -14.32 -23.44 -27.38
C THR A 193 -13.87 -24.76 -27.99
N LEU A 194 -12.68 -25.23 -27.60
CA LEU A 194 -12.14 -26.51 -28.08
C LEU A 194 -13.04 -27.70 -27.69
N PHE A 195 -13.54 -27.69 -26.48
CA PHE A 195 -14.45 -28.72 -26.00
C PHE A 195 -15.75 -28.77 -26.83
N VAL A 196 -16.37 -27.61 -27.12
CA VAL A 196 -17.55 -27.46 -27.96
C VAL A 196 -17.27 -27.88 -29.41
N LEU A 197 -16.11 -27.52 -29.94
CA LEU A 197 -15.66 -28.00 -31.26
C LEU A 197 -15.52 -29.54 -31.30
N GLY A 198 -14.97 -30.11 -30.21
CA GLY A 198 -14.92 -31.56 -30.04
C GLY A 198 -16.34 -32.23 -30.10
N MET A 199 -17.33 -31.62 -29.43
CA MET A 199 -18.73 -32.08 -29.51
C MET A 199 -19.29 -31.93 -30.93
N TYR A 200 -19.01 -30.81 -31.61
CA TYR A 200 -19.36 -30.58 -33.00
C TYR A 200 -18.83 -31.69 -33.93
N LEU A 201 -17.52 -32.03 -33.81
CA LEU A 201 -16.92 -33.12 -34.62
C LEU A 201 -17.71 -34.42 -34.50
N LYS A 202 -18.22 -34.72 -33.29
CA LYS A 202 -19.01 -35.92 -32.98
C LYS A 202 -20.41 -35.82 -33.55
N HIS A 203 -21.16 -34.73 -33.34
CA HIS A 203 -22.49 -34.51 -33.84
C HIS A 203 -22.57 -34.54 -35.39
N ARG A 204 -21.55 -33.94 -36.05
CA ARG A 204 -21.43 -33.92 -37.52
C ARG A 204 -20.93 -35.24 -38.09
N GLN A 205 -20.51 -36.18 -37.26
CA GLN A 205 -19.95 -37.47 -37.68
C GLN A 205 -18.78 -37.32 -38.67
N LEU A 206 -17.95 -36.30 -38.53
CA LEU A 206 -16.86 -35.99 -39.48
C LEU A 206 -15.82 -37.12 -39.57
N ALA A 207 -15.69 -37.90 -38.52
CA ALA A 207 -14.79 -39.07 -38.50
C ALA A 207 -15.17 -40.13 -39.56
N THR A 208 -16.44 -40.26 -39.94
CA THR A 208 -16.92 -41.19 -40.96
C THR A 208 -16.80 -40.63 -42.38
N LYS A 209 -16.86 -39.29 -42.49
CA LYS A 209 -16.88 -38.59 -43.80
C LYS A 209 -15.49 -38.34 -44.37
N MET A 210 -14.47 -38.17 -43.52
CA MET A 210 -13.11 -37.84 -43.98
C MET A 210 -12.24 -39.10 -44.07
N LYS A 211 -11.44 -39.22 -45.17
CA LYS A 211 -10.49 -40.31 -45.35
C LYS A 211 -9.24 -40.10 -44.48
N PRO A 212 -8.55 -41.19 -44.01
CA PRO A 212 -7.29 -41.04 -43.25
C PRO A 212 -6.22 -40.18 -43.91
N ILE A 213 -6.06 -40.33 -45.24
CA ILE A 213 -5.05 -39.54 -45.95
C ILE A 213 -5.35 -38.04 -45.87
N GLN A 214 -6.62 -37.60 -45.98
CA GLN A 214 -7.00 -36.21 -45.89
C GLN A 214 -6.64 -35.64 -44.49
N LEU A 215 -6.83 -36.42 -43.44
CA LEU A 215 -6.51 -36.03 -42.07
C LEU A 215 -5.01 -35.93 -41.85
N ILE A 216 -4.24 -36.90 -42.39
CA ILE A 216 -2.76 -36.89 -42.31
C ILE A 216 -2.23 -35.69 -43.09
N THR A 217 -2.73 -35.44 -44.29
CA THR A 217 -2.33 -34.28 -45.11
C THR A 217 -2.64 -32.97 -44.37
N THR A 218 -3.82 -32.86 -43.74
CA THR A 218 -4.16 -31.68 -42.92
C THR A 218 -3.14 -31.45 -41.82
N VAL A 219 -2.76 -32.48 -41.06
CA VAL A 219 -1.77 -32.36 -39.97
C VAL A 219 -0.43 -31.88 -40.54
N ILE A 220 0.09 -32.50 -41.60
CA ILE A 220 1.39 -32.18 -42.19
C ILE A 220 1.37 -30.75 -42.74
N VAL A 221 0.37 -30.38 -43.55
CA VAL A 221 0.27 -29.05 -44.13
C VAL A 221 0.15 -27.99 -43.07
N SER A 222 -0.67 -28.22 -42.04
CA SER A 222 -0.85 -27.28 -40.95
C SER A 222 0.45 -27.07 -40.18
N LEU A 223 1.18 -28.10 -39.79
CA LEU A 223 2.48 -27.98 -39.08
C LEU A 223 3.55 -27.27 -39.93
N VAL A 224 3.63 -27.63 -41.23
CA VAL A 224 4.52 -26.92 -42.14
C VAL A 224 4.14 -25.45 -42.28
N SER A 225 2.83 -25.15 -42.32
CA SER A 225 2.33 -23.77 -42.40
C SER A 225 2.68 -22.94 -41.16
N VAL A 226 2.58 -23.50 -39.94
CA VAL A 226 3.01 -22.80 -38.70
C VAL A 226 4.45 -22.33 -38.82
N PHE A 227 5.34 -23.27 -39.16
CA PHE A 227 6.76 -22.98 -39.25
C PHE A 227 7.07 -22.01 -40.38
N GLY A 228 6.47 -22.21 -41.57
CA GLY A 228 6.62 -21.33 -42.73
C GLY A 228 6.14 -19.89 -42.46
N LEU A 229 4.98 -19.72 -41.82
CA LEU A 229 4.43 -18.42 -41.46
C LEU A 229 5.29 -17.71 -40.37
N LEU A 230 5.79 -18.46 -39.42
CA LEU A 230 6.70 -17.94 -38.42
C LEU A 230 7.99 -17.37 -39.08
N ILE A 231 8.62 -18.15 -39.94
CA ILE A 231 9.85 -17.71 -40.63
C ILE A 231 9.55 -16.50 -41.51
N ALA A 232 8.49 -16.57 -42.33
CA ALA A 232 8.10 -15.47 -43.20
C ALA A 232 7.90 -14.16 -42.44
N GLN A 233 7.25 -14.24 -41.27
CA GLN A 233 7.03 -13.07 -40.46
C GLN A 233 8.31 -12.53 -39.81
N LEU A 234 9.23 -13.40 -39.38
CA LEU A 234 10.53 -13.00 -38.81
C LEU A 234 11.47 -12.34 -39.84
N GLN A 235 11.28 -12.62 -41.12
CA GLN A 235 12.05 -12.00 -42.20
C GLN A 235 11.53 -10.60 -42.61
N MET A 236 10.35 -10.20 -42.16
CA MET A 236 9.81 -8.87 -42.45
C MET A 236 10.51 -7.80 -41.58
N PRO A 237 10.98 -6.68 -42.18
CA PRO A 237 11.63 -5.61 -41.44
C PRO A 237 10.74 -5.05 -40.32
N HIS A 238 11.32 -4.75 -39.16
CA HIS A 238 10.64 -4.14 -38.00
C HIS A 238 9.49 -4.94 -37.44
N THR A 239 9.37 -6.24 -37.66
CA THR A 239 8.32 -7.06 -37.06
C THR A 239 8.68 -7.43 -35.63
N PRO A 240 7.87 -7.03 -34.63
CA PRO A 240 8.05 -7.47 -33.25
C PRO A 240 7.92 -9.00 -33.16
N ILE A 241 8.70 -9.60 -32.25
CA ILE A 241 8.68 -11.06 -32.07
C ILE A 241 7.32 -11.58 -31.63
N GLU A 242 6.60 -10.81 -30.80
CA GLU A 242 5.26 -11.12 -30.36
C GLU A 242 4.28 -11.26 -31.53
N ALA A 243 4.47 -10.48 -32.58
CA ALA A 243 3.64 -10.56 -33.78
C ALA A 243 3.91 -11.83 -34.62
N ALA A 244 5.12 -12.35 -34.60
CA ALA A 244 5.47 -13.60 -35.24
C ALA A 244 5.00 -14.82 -34.45
N MET A 245 5.06 -14.72 -33.10
CA MET A 245 4.65 -15.77 -32.16
C MET A 245 3.16 -16.13 -32.23
N ARG A 246 2.30 -15.26 -32.76
CA ARG A 246 0.85 -15.55 -32.89
C ARG A 246 0.54 -16.80 -33.73
N PHE A 247 1.43 -17.18 -34.66
CA PHE A 247 1.26 -18.40 -35.47
C PHE A 247 1.63 -19.66 -34.69
N SER A 248 2.52 -19.54 -33.68
CA SER A 248 2.90 -20.59 -32.74
C SER A 248 2.20 -20.34 -31.41
N SER A 249 0.87 -20.26 -31.40
CA SER A 249 0.03 -20.09 -30.20
C SER A 249 -1.07 -21.16 -30.16
N LEU A 250 -1.65 -21.42 -28.97
CA LEU A 250 -2.76 -22.36 -28.80
C LEU A 250 -3.98 -22.00 -29.65
N THR A 251 -4.20 -20.70 -29.89
CA THR A 251 -5.35 -20.19 -30.65
C THR A 251 -5.12 -20.14 -32.17
N SER A 252 -3.91 -20.43 -32.61
CA SER A 252 -3.53 -20.36 -34.03
C SER A 252 -4.31 -21.37 -34.89
N LEU A 253 -4.75 -20.90 -36.06
CA LEU A 253 -5.53 -21.70 -37.01
C LEU A 253 -4.87 -23.03 -37.39
N PRO A 254 -3.60 -23.09 -37.81
CA PRO A 254 -2.96 -24.35 -38.16
C PRO A 254 -2.83 -25.29 -36.95
N ILE A 255 -2.56 -24.78 -35.76
CA ILE A 255 -2.44 -25.58 -34.54
C ILE A 255 -3.79 -26.23 -34.20
N VAL A 256 -4.89 -25.50 -34.30
CA VAL A 256 -6.23 -26.02 -34.03
C VAL A 256 -6.66 -27.03 -35.07
N LEU A 257 -6.41 -26.77 -36.37
CA LEU A 257 -6.71 -27.72 -37.47
C LEU A 257 -5.96 -29.02 -37.29
N SER A 258 -4.66 -28.96 -36.93
CA SER A 258 -3.85 -30.15 -36.63
C SER A 258 -4.46 -30.95 -35.47
N ALA A 259 -4.86 -30.30 -34.39
CA ALA A 259 -5.47 -30.97 -33.24
C ALA A 259 -6.81 -31.62 -33.60
N MET A 260 -7.68 -30.96 -34.35
CA MET A 260 -8.95 -31.51 -34.83
C MET A 260 -8.72 -32.73 -35.73
N ALA A 261 -7.77 -32.65 -36.66
CA ALA A 261 -7.44 -33.76 -37.57
C ALA A 261 -6.87 -34.96 -36.79
N LEU A 262 -6.03 -34.76 -35.79
CA LEU A 262 -5.50 -35.83 -34.95
C LEU A 262 -6.60 -36.50 -34.15
N VAL A 263 -7.56 -35.74 -33.58
CA VAL A 263 -8.71 -36.31 -32.87
C VAL A 263 -9.55 -37.17 -33.79
N LEU A 264 -9.85 -36.72 -35.02
CA LEU A 264 -10.62 -37.49 -36.01
C LEU A 264 -9.84 -38.74 -36.47
N LEU A 265 -8.53 -38.64 -36.67
CA LEU A 265 -7.68 -39.76 -37.05
C LEU A 265 -7.63 -40.84 -35.97
N ALA A 266 -7.50 -40.42 -34.69
CA ALA A 266 -7.51 -41.31 -33.53
C ALA A 266 -8.80 -42.14 -33.42
N THR A 267 -9.95 -41.59 -33.87
CA THR A 267 -11.23 -42.35 -33.85
C THR A 267 -11.24 -43.56 -34.81
N LYS A 268 -10.29 -43.59 -35.74
CA LYS A 268 -10.18 -44.68 -36.74
C LYS A 268 -9.33 -45.84 -36.24
N VAL A 269 -8.54 -45.61 -35.21
CA VAL A 269 -7.70 -46.64 -34.59
C VAL A 269 -8.54 -47.45 -33.60
N SER A 270 -8.57 -48.78 -33.82
CA SER A 270 -9.29 -49.70 -32.93
C SER A 270 -8.48 -50.94 -32.65
N VAL A 271 -8.60 -51.50 -31.45
CA VAL A 271 -7.93 -52.71 -31.01
C VAL A 271 -9.00 -53.75 -30.61
N LYS A 272 -8.86 -55.00 -31.07
CA LYS A 272 -9.85 -56.09 -30.81
C LYS A 272 -9.74 -56.59 -29.37
N ASN A 273 -8.57 -56.52 -28.76
CA ASN A 273 -8.31 -57.02 -27.41
C ASN A 273 -9.02 -56.17 -26.36
N GLN A 274 -9.93 -56.77 -25.61
CA GLN A 274 -10.75 -56.11 -24.60
C GLN A 274 -9.90 -55.65 -23.37
N LEU A 275 -8.85 -56.41 -23.01
CA LEU A 275 -7.99 -56.06 -21.89
C LEU A 275 -7.20 -54.78 -22.21
N ILE A 276 -6.62 -54.70 -23.39
CA ILE A 276 -5.87 -53.54 -23.87
C ILE A 276 -6.82 -52.30 -23.93
N ASN A 277 -8.03 -52.47 -24.39
CA ASN A 277 -9.04 -51.41 -24.40
C ASN A 277 -9.39 -50.92 -23.00
N ARG A 278 -9.55 -51.81 -22.01
CA ARG A 278 -9.81 -51.45 -20.61
C ARG A 278 -8.63 -50.77 -19.97
N LEU A 279 -7.44 -51.28 -20.14
CA LEU A 279 -6.20 -50.68 -19.62
C LEU A 279 -6.00 -49.27 -20.24
N GLY A 280 -6.11 -49.13 -21.53
CA GLY A 280 -6.03 -47.83 -22.19
C GLY A 280 -7.06 -46.79 -21.69
N ALA A 281 -8.29 -47.27 -21.39
CA ALA A 281 -9.31 -46.41 -20.81
C ALA A 281 -9.00 -45.97 -19.36
N ILE A 282 -8.48 -46.86 -18.52
CA ILE A 282 -8.09 -46.54 -17.13
C ILE A 282 -6.92 -45.58 -17.12
N ILE A 283 -5.89 -45.80 -17.93
CA ILE A 283 -4.73 -44.93 -18.04
C ILE A 283 -5.15 -43.54 -18.56
N ALA A 284 -6.00 -43.49 -19.58
CA ALA A 284 -6.49 -42.21 -20.09
C ALA A 284 -7.35 -41.44 -19.08
N LEU A 285 -8.06 -42.12 -18.18
CA LEU A 285 -8.77 -41.45 -17.07
C LEU A 285 -7.79 -40.90 -16.02
N SER A 286 -6.71 -41.63 -15.72
CA SER A 286 -5.69 -41.23 -14.77
C SER A 286 -4.84 -40.05 -15.27
N THR A 287 -4.84 -39.74 -16.58
CA THR A 287 -4.14 -38.57 -17.10
C THR A 287 -4.70 -37.25 -16.56
N PHE A 288 -5.98 -37.21 -16.21
CA PHE A 288 -6.56 -36.04 -15.57
C PHE A 288 -5.94 -35.82 -14.17
N ASP A 289 -5.84 -36.87 -13.38
CA ASP A 289 -5.23 -36.84 -12.03
C ASP A 289 -3.76 -36.44 -12.11
N MET A 290 -3.05 -37.03 -13.04
CA MET A 290 -1.68 -36.73 -13.33
C MET A 290 -1.50 -35.24 -13.67
N TYR A 291 -2.33 -34.71 -14.54
CA TYR A 291 -2.27 -33.31 -14.96
C TYR A 291 -2.54 -32.36 -13.76
N VAL A 292 -3.60 -32.65 -12.99
CA VAL A 292 -3.94 -31.84 -11.81
C VAL A 292 -2.80 -31.86 -10.79
N LEU A 293 -2.24 -33.05 -10.52
CA LEU A 293 -1.12 -33.19 -9.57
C LEU A 293 0.12 -32.45 -10.06
N PHE A 294 0.43 -32.52 -11.36
CA PHE A 294 1.58 -31.82 -11.95
C PHE A 294 1.46 -30.30 -11.82
N GLN A 295 0.25 -29.74 -11.93
CA GLN A 295 -0.01 -28.31 -11.78
C GLN A 295 -0.07 -27.84 -10.32
N THR A 296 0.06 -28.72 -9.34
CA THR A 296 0.04 -28.31 -7.94
C THR A 296 1.28 -27.49 -7.60
N PRO A 297 1.18 -26.45 -6.73
CA PRO A 297 2.33 -25.70 -6.23
C PRO A 297 3.44 -26.56 -5.66
N PHE A 298 3.07 -27.65 -4.97
CA PHE A 298 4.04 -28.61 -4.44
C PHE A 298 4.90 -29.27 -5.54
N MET A 299 4.27 -29.75 -6.61
CA MET A 299 4.99 -30.39 -7.71
C MET A 299 5.83 -29.38 -8.48
N GLN A 300 5.33 -28.17 -8.70
CA GLN A 300 6.07 -27.08 -9.34
C GLN A 300 7.33 -26.74 -8.52
N HIS A 301 7.18 -26.48 -7.23
CA HIS A 301 8.30 -26.12 -6.35
C HIS A 301 9.34 -27.25 -6.17
N VAL A 302 8.91 -28.49 -5.95
CA VAL A 302 9.81 -29.60 -5.60
C VAL A 302 10.44 -30.27 -6.81
N PHE A 303 9.69 -30.38 -7.93
CA PHE A 303 10.12 -31.13 -9.10
C PHE A 303 10.46 -30.24 -10.29
N VAL A 304 9.58 -29.33 -10.68
CA VAL A 304 9.76 -28.53 -11.88
C VAL A 304 10.94 -27.58 -11.71
N ASP A 305 11.01 -26.84 -10.63
CA ASP A 305 12.13 -25.94 -10.34
C ASP A 305 13.47 -26.66 -10.27
N LYS A 306 13.52 -27.84 -9.66
CA LYS A 306 14.74 -28.63 -9.59
C LYS A 306 15.16 -29.19 -10.95
N ILE A 307 14.21 -29.62 -11.77
CA ILE A 307 14.49 -30.10 -13.13
C ILE A 307 15.00 -28.93 -13.98
N ILE A 308 14.34 -27.77 -13.91
CA ILE A 308 14.73 -26.57 -14.64
C ILE A 308 16.13 -26.10 -14.21
N ARG A 309 16.41 -26.06 -12.89
CA ARG A 309 17.74 -25.64 -12.38
C ARG A 309 18.85 -26.61 -12.73
N ARG A 310 18.60 -27.93 -12.72
CA ARG A 310 19.58 -28.96 -13.06
C ARG A 310 19.83 -29.07 -14.57
N ALA A 311 18.85 -28.77 -15.37
CA ALA A 311 18.97 -28.80 -16.83
C ALA A 311 19.98 -27.77 -17.36
N ASN A 312 20.37 -26.77 -16.56
CA ASN A 312 21.34 -25.71 -16.81
C ASN A 312 21.37 -25.25 -18.28
N VAL A 313 20.24 -24.81 -18.75
CA VAL A 313 19.91 -24.64 -20.17
C VAL A 313 20.65 -23.49 -20.83
N GLY A 314 21.50 -22.78 -20.11
CA GLY A 314 22.43 -21.78 -20.66
C GLY A 314 23.46 -22.36 -21.64
N LYS A 315 23.69 -23.68 -21.60
CA LYS A 315 24.58 -24.40 -22.51
C LYS A 315 23.79 -25.46 -23.28
N PHE A 316 22.94 -25.05 -24.20
CA PHE A 316 22.41 -25.97 -25.21
C PHE A 316 23.58 -26.53 -26.04
N GLY A 317 24.26 -27.49 -25.49
CA GLY A 317 25.37 -28.17 -26.14
C GLY A 317 24.95 -28.89 -27.44
N SER A 318 23.75 -29.49 -27.43
CA SER A 318 23.09 -29.92 -28.67
C SER A 318 21.56 -29.83 -28.47
N ALA A 319 20.83 -29.40 -29.47
CA ALA A 319 19.34 -29.33 -29.43
C ALA A 319 18.71 -30.71 -29.24
N ILE A 320 19.35 -31.74 -29.82
CA ILE A 320 18.89 -33.12 -29.71
C ILE A 320 19.01 -33.64 -28.28
N THR A 321 20.11 -33.38 -27.58
CA THR A 321 20.31 -33.81 -26.19
C THR A 321 19.38 -33.05 -25.22
N GLY A 322 19.15 -31.76 -25.43
CA GLY A 322 18.18 -30.98 -24.64
C GLY A 322 16.76 -31.50 -24.83
N THR A 323 16.33 -31.66 -26.12
CA THR A 323 15.00 -32.19 -26.44
C THR A 323 14.80 -33.60 -25.87
N LEU A 324 15.81 -34.47 -26.02
CA LEU A 324 15.77 -35.81 -25.48
C LEU A 324 15.68 -35.82 -23.94
N HIS A 325 16.38 -34.92 -23.27
CA HIS A 325 16.37 -34.78 -21.83
C HIS A 325 14.97 -34.36 -21.31
N TYR A 326 14.35 -33.36 -21.94
CA TYR A 326 12.98 -32.95 -21.58
C TYR A 326 11.96 -34.05 -21.84
N THR A 327 12.08 -34.74 -22.96
CA THR A 327 11.19 -35.83 -23.28
C THR A 327 11.32 -36.97 -22.27
N LYS A 328 12.53 -37.36 -21.91
CA LYS A 328 12.80 -38.37 -20.88
C LYS A 328 12.25 -37.92 -19.52
N ALA A 329 12.52 -36.68 -19.09
CA ALA A 329 12.00 -36.13 -17.85
C ALA A 329 10.45 -36.11 -17.84
N ALA A 330 9.83 -35.66 -18.94
CA ALA A 330 8.40 -35.63 -19.08
C ALA A 330 7.78 -37.05 -19.01
N VAL A 331 8.35 -38.01 -19.72
CA VAL A 331 7.88 -39.41 -19.69
C VAL A 331 8.01 -39.98 -18.27
N ALA A 332 9.15 -39.76 -17.58
CA ALA A 332 9.32 -40.21 -16.20
C ALA A 332 8.31 -39.57 -15.23
N ILE A 333 8.08 -38.29 -15.32
CA ILE A 333 7.08 -37.54 -14.54
C ILE A 333 5.68 -38.11 -14.81
N VAL A 334 5.34 -38.27 -16.09
CA VAL A 334 4.03 -38.81 -16.49
C VAL A 334 3.84 -40.23 -15.96
N ALA A 335 4.87 -41.08 -16.03
CA ALA A 335 4.79 -42.45 -15.50
C ALA A 335 4.52 -42.46 -13.98
N VAL A 336 5.26 -41.68 -13.19
CA VAL A 336 5.07 -41.56 -11.74
C VAL A 336 3.67 -41.02 -11.40
N LEU A 337 3.26 -39.94 -12.07
CA LEU A 337 1.96 -39.33 -11.82
C LEU A 337 0.80 -40.22 -12.29
N ALA A 338 1.00 -41.00 -13.37
CA ALA A 338 0.02 -42.02 -13.81
C ALA A 338 -0.17 -43.14 -12.77
N VAL A 339 0.91 -43.60 -12.11
CA VAL A 339 0.81 -44.59 -11.03
C VAL A 339 0.01 -44.01 -9.85
N ILE A 340 0.30 -42.77 -9.45
CA ILE A 340 -0.47 -42.10 -8.39
C ILE A 340 -1.94 -41.95 -8.78
N GLY A 341 -2.23 -41.56 -10.02
CA GLY A 341 -3.57 -41.48 -10.55
C GLY A 341 -4.31 -42.81 -10.56
N LEU A 342 -3.62 -43.92 -10.92
CA LEU A 342 -4.19 -45.29 -10.88
C LEU A 342 -4.50 -45.74 -9.46
N VAL A 343 -3.62 -45.47 -8.50
CA VAL A 343 -3.85 -45.77 -7.09
C VAL A 343 -5.09 -45.02 -6.58
N ARG A 344 -5.17 -43.73 -6.89
CA ARG A 344 -6.34 -42.93 -6.52
C ARG A 344 -7.61 -43.44 -7.20
N PHE A 345 -7.54 -43.78 -8.49
CA PHE A 345 -8.68 -44.34 -9.21
C PHE A 345 -9.16 -45.62 -8.52
N GLY A 346 -8.27 -46.50 -8.14
CA GLY A 346 -8.59 -47.69 -7.37
C GLY A 346 -9.27 -47.36 -6.05
N LEU A 347 -8.66 -46.47 -5.25
CA LEU A 347 -9.22 -46.01 -3.97
C LEU A 347 -10.62 -45.40 -4.11
N THR A 348 -10.84 -44.58 -5.13
CA THR A 348 -12.16 -43.95 -5.36
C THR A 348 -13.22 -44.92 -5.87
N HIS A 349 -12.84 -46.01 -6.50
CA HIS A 349 -13.75 -47.06 -6.91
C HIS A 349 -14.35 -47.85 -5.75
N PHE A 350 -13.57 -47.97 -4.66
CA PHE A 350 -13.98 -48.64 -3.42
C PHE A 350 -14.59 -47.70 -2.37
N THR A 351 -14.63 -46.38 -2.62
CA THR A 351 -15.13 -45.40 -1.65
C THR A 351 -16.56 -44.95 -1.94
N ARG A 352 -17.24 -44.45 -0.89
CA ARG A 352 -18.60 -43.83 -1.00
C ARG A 352 -18.68 -42.57 -1.91
N LEU A 353 -17.58 -42.16 -2.53
CA LEU A 353 -17.53 -40.99 -3.42
C LEU A 353 -18.43 -41.18 -4.66
N GLN A 354 -18.51 -42.41 -5.22
CA GLN A 354 -19.43 -42.67 -6.34
C GLN A 354 -20.88 -42.53 -5.94
N THR A 355 -21.24 -43.02 -4.76
CA THR A 355 -22.63 -42.92 -4.25
C THR A 355 -22.97 -41.50 -3.85
N PHE A 356 -22.01 -40.74 -3.31
CA PHE A 356 -22.20 -39.34 -3.01
C PHE A 356 -22.40 -38.50 -4.28
N THR A 357 -21.51 -38.66 -5.28
CA THR A 357 -21.63 -37.88 -6.53
C THR A 357 -22.82 -38.26 -7.40
N ALA A 358 -23.30 -39.48 -7.31
CA ALA A 358 -24.52 -39.92 -8.01
C ALA A 358 -25.81 -39.20 -7.55
N LYS A 359 -25.78 -38.58 -6.36
CA LYS A 359 -26.90 -37.76 -5.86
C LYS A 359 -27.05 -36.43 -6.62
N PHE A 360 -26.03 -35.97 -7.33
CA PHE A 360 -26.03 -34.72 -8.11
C PHE A 360 -26.45 -35.04 -9.56
N THR A 361 -27.74 -35.22 -9.77
CA THR A 361 -28.31 -35.36 -11.12
C THR A 361 -28.64 -33.98 -11.70
N ALA A 362 -28.68 -33.90 -13.03
CA ALA A 362 -29.05 -32.66 -13.72
C ALA A 362 -30.46 -32.18 -13.29
N GLU A 363 -31.39 -33.10 -13.01
CA GLU A 363 -32.76 -32.78 -12.57
C GLU A 363 -32.79 -32.15 -11.17
N ARG A 364 -32.00 -32.69 -10.21
CA ARG A 364 -31.92 -32.13 -8.84
C ARG A 364 -31.24 -30.75 -8.86
N ILE A 365 -30.24 -30.60 -9.69
CA ILE A 365 -29.57 -29.28 -9.85
C ILE A 365 -30.56 -28.30 -10.49
N ALA A 366 -31.29 -28.71 -11.54
CA ALA A 366 -32.29 -27.86 -12.15
C ALA A 366 -33.43 -27.46 -11.18
N GLN A 367 -33.86 -28.38 -10.29
CA GLN A 367 -34.82 -28.04 -9.23
C GLN A 367 -34.22 -27.06 -8.20
N THR A 368 -32.99 -27.26 -7.81
CA THR A 368 -32.27 -26.32 -6.89
C THR A 368 -32.09 -24.96 -7.53
N VAL A 369 -31.71 -24.92 -8.80
CA VAL A 369 -31.59 -23.68 -9.59
C VAL A 369 -32.95 -22.98 -9.72
N LYS A 370 -34.03 -23.73 -10.01
CA LYS A 370 -35.39 -23.16 -10.04
C LYS A 370 -35.80 -22.56 -8.69
N ARG A 371 -35.51 -23.25 -7.58
CA ARG A 371 -35.74 -22.71 -6.23
C ARG A 371 -34.91 -21.46 -5.95
N PHE A 372 -33.64 -21.44 -6.37
CA PHE A 372 -32.77 -20.29 -6.26
C PHE A 372 -33.31 -19.09 -7.07
N PHE A 373 -33.69 -19.28 -8.33
CA PHE A 373 -34.31 -18.22 -9.12
C PHE A 373 -35.67 -17.76 -8.56
N ALA A 374 -36.47 -18.66 -8.04
CA ALA A 374 -37.74 -18.31 -7.36
C ALA A 374 -37.42 -17.45 -6.11
N TRP A 375 -36.38 -17.80 -5.36
CA TRP A 375 -35.92 -16.99 -4.22
C TRP A 375 -35.40 -15.59 -4.67
N ILE A 376 -34.63 -15.52 -5.76
CA ILE A 376 -34.21 -14.24 -6.37
C ILE A 376 -35.42 -13.37 -6.73
N VAL A 377 -36.41 -13.95 -7.40
CA VAL A 377 -37.62 -13.22 -7.79
C VAL A 377 -38.40 -12.74 -6.56
N ALA A 378 -38.53 -13.58 -5.53
CA ALA A 378 -39.19 -13.22 -4.29
C ALA A 378 -38.48 -12.07 -3.52
N HIS A 379 -37.14 -11.96 -3.65
CA HIS A 379 -36.34 -10.94 -2.99
C HIS A 379 -35.77 -9.88 -3.96
N LYS A 380 -36.37 -9.76 -5.14
CA LYS A 380 -35.87 -8.88 -6.22
C LYS A 380 -35.63 -7.46 -5.77
N VAL A 381 -36.52 -6.88 -4.96
CA VAL A 381 -36.38 -5.48 -4.51
C VAL A 381 -35.22 -5.32 -3.55
N GLN A 382 -35.05 -6.25 -2.60
CA GLN A 382 -33.89 -6.23 -1.67
C GLN A 382 -32.57 -6.43 -2.41
N LEU A 383 -32.53 -7.33 -3.38
CA LEU A 383 -31.34 -7.55 -4.21
C LEU A 383 -30.99 -6.33 -5.06
N GLN A 384 -32.00 -5.65 -5.62
CA GLN A 384 -31.81 -4.39 -6.35
C GLN A 384 -31.29 -3.30 -5.43
N GLN A 385 -31.80 -3.20 -4.19
CA GLN A 385 -31.30 -2.26 -3.20
C GLN A 385 -29.85 -2.57 -2.79
N ILE A 386 -29.50 -3.83 -2.57
CA ILE A 386 -28.11 -4.25 -2.30
C ILE A 386 -27.20 -3.92 -3.48
N GLY A 387 -27.64 -4.20 -4.71
CA GLY A 387 -26.91 -3.83 -5.93
C GLY A 387 -26.71 -2.32 -6.07
N LEU A 388 -27.73 -1.53 -5.73
CA LEU A 388 -27.62 -0.07 -5.71
C LEU A 388 -26.63 0.40 -4.62
N ALA A 389 -26.71 -0.18 -3.42
CA ALA A 389 -25.75 0.15 -2.36
C ALA A 389 -24.32 -0.17 -2.79
N PHE A 390 -24.09 -1.31 -3.42
CA PHE A 390 -22.80 -1.67 -3.97
C PHE A 390 -22.33 -0.66 -5.02
N ALA A 391 -23.19 -0.26 -5.95
CA ALA A 391 -22.85 0.75 -6.96
C ALA A 391 -22.52 2.12 -6.33
N VAL A 392 -23.33 2.58 -5.37
CA VAL A 392 -23.07 3.85 -4.67
C VAL A 392 -21.76 3.76 -3.88
N MET A 393 -21.52 2.69 -3.14
CA MET A 393 -20.26 2.50 -2.42
C MET A 393 -19.05 2.45 -3.36
N SER A 394 -19.18 1.84 -4.55
CA SER A 394 -18.14 1.86 -5.57
C SER A 394 -17.80 3.27 -6.04
N VAL A 395 -18.82 4.08 -6.29
CA VAL A 395 -18.63 5.51 -6.64
C VAL A 395 -17.97 6.27 -5.49
N LEU A 396 -18.35 5.99 -4.26
CA LEU A 396 -17.75 6.61 -3.07
C LEU A 396 -16.28 6.22 -2.88
N VAL A 397 -15.88 4.97 -3.14
CA VAL A 397 -14.46 4.57 -3.11
C VAL A 397 -13.67 5.36 -4.16
N ILE A 398 -14.17 5.45 -5.39
CA ILE A 398 -13.54 6.24 -6.46
C ILE A 398 -13.49 7.73 -6.07
N PHE A 399 -14.54 8.26 -5.45
CA PHE A 399 -14.58 9.63 -4.96
C PHE A 399 -13.52 9.87 -3.87
N LEU A 400 -13.34 8.95 -2.94
CA LEU A 400 -12.30 9.06 -1.92
C LEU A 400 -10.89 9.04 -2.53
N ASP A 401 -10.64 8.17 -3.50
CA ASP A 401 -9.37 8.16 -4.24
C ASP A 401 -9.18 9.47 -5.03
N TYR A 402 -10.24 9.98 -5.66
CA TYR A 402 -10.23 11.25 -6.40
C TYR A 402 -9.84 12.43 -5.50
N THR A 403 -10.42 12.52 -4.31
CA THR A 403 -10.08 13.57 -3.34
C THR A 403 -8.65 13.42 -2.82
N GLN A 404 -8.20 12.19 -2.61
CA GLN A 404 -6.84 11.90 -2.15
C GLN A 404 -5.77 12.18 -3.21
N LEU A 405 -6.14 12.19 -4.49
CA LEU A 405 -5.25 12.46 -5.62
C LEU A 405 -5.39 13.88 -6.16
N LYS A 406 -5.76 14.84 -5.31
CA LYS A 406 -5.88 16.26 -5.63
C LYS A 406 -6.82 16.55 -6.81
N LEU A 407 -7.94 15.83 -6.88
CA LEU A 407 -8.99 15.92 -7.90
C LEU A 407 -8.54 15.49 -9.31
N ASP A 408 -7.58 14.58 -9.42
CA ASP A 408 -7.20 13.94 -10.69
C ASP A 408 -8.04 12.68 -10.92
N LEU A 409 -9.15 12.81 -11.63
CA LEU A 409 -10.07 11.68 -11.91
C LEU A 409 -9.45 10.59 -12.81
N PRO A 410 -8.74 10.89 -13.90
CA PRO A 410 -8.06 9.87 -14.69
C PRO A 410 -7.08 9.03 -13.87
N TYR A 411 -6.33 9.69 -12.99
CA TYR A 411 -5.36 8.99 -12.14
C TYR A 411 -6.04 8.19 -11.02
N ALA A 412 -7.13 8.70 -10.43
CA ALA A 412 -7.94 7.97 -9.46
C ALA A 412 -8.51 6.68 -10.05
N LEU A 413 -9.14 6.75 -11.22
CA LEU A 413 -9.62 5.58 -11.94
C LEU A 413 -8.50 4.59 -12.26
N LYS A 414 -7.35 5.09 -12.74
CA LYS A 414 -6.19 4.26 -13.03
C LYS A 414 -5.71 3.50 -11.78
N ILE A 415 -5.62 4.14 -10.62
CA ILE A 415 -5.20 3.49 -9.37
C ILE A 415 -6.24 2.47 -8.91
N THR A 416 -7.51 2.84 -8.86
CA THR A 416 -8.61 1.95 -8.43
C THR A 416 -8.61 0.65 -9.23
N PHE A 417 -8.44 0.71 -10.56
CA PHE A 417 -8.45 -0.48 -11.41
C PHE A 417 -7.11 -1.21 -11.50
N ARG A 418 -5.99 -0.51 -11.34
CA ARG A 418 -4.65 -1.13 -11.37
C ARG A 418 -4.34 -1.88 -10.08
N PHE A 419 -4.88 -1.43 -8.97
CA PHE A 419 -4.67 -2.02 -7.65
C PHE A 419 -6.00 -2.47 -7.03
N PRO A 420 -6.61 -3.55 -7.56
CA PRO A 420 -7.94 -4.00 -7.16
C PRO A 420 -8.04 -4.34 -5.66
N HIS A 421 -6.95 -4.65 -4.99
CA HIS A 421 -6.92 -4.87 -3.55
C HIS A 421 -7.33 -3.60 -2.76
N ASN A 422 -6.88 -2.40 -3.17
CA ASN A 422 -7.27 -1.15 -2.54
C ASN A 422 -8.77 -0.94 -2.61
N TYR A 423 -9.34 -1.14 -3.79
CA TYR A 423 -10.78 -1.05 -3.98
C TYR A 423 -11.52 -2.02 -3.05
N TRP A 424 -11.13 -3.30 -3.02
CA TRP A 424 -11.83 -4.31 -2.24
C TRP A 424 -11.66 -4.13 -0.72
N ILE A 425 -10.51 -3.67 -0.25
CA ILE A 425 -10.28 -3.37 1.17
C ILE A 425 -11.20 -2.21 1.61
N ASN A 426 -11.16 -1.08 0.89
CA ASN A 426 -11.98 0.09 1.23
C ASN A 426 -13.48 -0.22 1.05
N MET A 427 -13.86 -0.99 0.04
CA MET A 427 -15.21 -1.47 -0.17
C MET A 427 -15.69 -2.37 0.98
N THR A 428 -14.82 -3.21 1.52
CA THR A 428 -15.14 -4.07 2.68
C THR A 428 -15.41 -3.24 3.92
N ILE A 429 -14.56 -2.25 4.23
CA ILE A 429 -14.75 -1.34 5.36
C ILE A 429 -16.08 -0.59 5.22
N MET A 430 -16.33 -0.04 4.02
CA MET A 430 -17.56 0.69 3.73
C MET A 430 -18.79 -0.22 3.83
N SER A 431 -18.68 -1.49 3.42
CA SER A 431 -19.75 -2.49 3.57
C SER A 431 -20.05 -2.84 5.04
N ILE A 432 -19.02 -2.91 5.89
CA ILE A 432 -19.19 -3.09 7.35
C ILE A 432 -19.93 -1.87 7.94
N MET A 433 -19.54 -0.66 7.56
CA MET A 433 -20.22 0.56 8.00
C MET A 433 -21.68 0.60 7.53
N PHE A 434 -21.93 0.26 6.25
CA PHE A 434 -23.28 0.19 5.72
C PHE A 434 -24.12 -0.87 6.43
N ALA A 435 -23.56 -2.06 6.70
CA ALA A 435 -24.24 -3.13 7.41
C ALA A 435 -24.61 -2.71 8.86
N LEU A 436 -23.69 -2.01 9.53
CA LEU A 436 -23.95 -1.44 10.86
C LEU A 436 -25.09 -0.42 10.82
N LEU A 437 -25.03 0.53 9.90
CA LEU A 437 -26.08 1.55 9.72
C LEU A 437 -27.43 0.90 9.36
N LEU A 438 -27.41 -0.12 8.50
CA LEU A 438 -28.61 -0.86 8.14
C LEU A 438 -29.19 -1.65 9.35
N ALA A 439 -28.34 -2.21 10.20
CA ALA A 439 -28.74 -2.85 11.43
C ALA A 439 -29.35 -1.86 12.42
N VAL A 440 -28.80 -0.64 12.53
CA VAL A 440 -29.29 0.42 13.41
C VAL A 440 -30.60 0.99 12.91
N PHE A 441 -30.69 1.43 11.67
CA PHE A 441 -31.88 2.08 11.12
C PHE A 441 -32.97 1.10 10.70
N ASN A 442 -32.56 -0.09 10.28
CA ASN A 442 -33.43 -1.08 9.61
C ASN A 442 -34.24 -0.52 8.40
N ARG A 443 -33.69 0.54 7.81
CA ARG A 443 -34.27 1.30 6.69
C ARG A 443 -33.16 1.55 5.68
N PHE A 444 -33.34 1.00 4.49
CA PHE A 444 -32.30 1.02 3.45
C PHE A 444 -31.84 2.44 3.09
N TRP A 445 -32.78 3.33 2.79
CA TRP A 445 -32.47 4.66 2.31
C TRP A 445 -31.79 5.53 3.39
N TYR A 446 -32.20 5.39 4.67
CA TYR A 446 -31.55 6.11 5.75
C TYR A 446 -30.12 5.62 5.96
N ALA A 447 -29.88 4.31 5.90
CA ALA A 447 -28.54 3.75 6.03
C ALA A 447 -27.63 4.20 4.88
N LEU A 448 -28.12 4.12 3.63
CA LEU A 448 -27.34 4.49 2.45
C LEU A 448 -27.02 6.00 2.42
N THR A 449 -28.00 6.84 2.71
CA THR A 449 -27.78 8.30 2.74
C THR A 449 -26.83 8.71 3.85
N THR A 450 -26.98 8.14 5.06
CA THR A 450 -26.04 8.43 6.16
C THR A 450 -24.61 8.05 5.78
N LEU A 451 -24.41 6.86 5.20
CA LEU A 451 -23.11 6.44 4.71
C LEU A 451 -22.57 7.43 3.66
N THR A 452 -23.40 7.80 2.68
CA THR A 452 -23.01 8.73 1.61
C THR A 452 -22.59 10.08 2.17
N VAL A 453 -23.37 10.66 3.07
CA VAL A 453 -23.04 11.96 3.71
C VAL A 453 -21.73 11.88 4.48
N VAL A 454 -21.53 10.81 5.27
CA VAL A 454 -20.29 10.62 6.04
C VAL A 454 -19.08 10.49 5.10
N MET A 455 -19.20 9.72 4.02
CA MET A 455 -18.10 9.54 3.07
C MET A 455 -17.80 10.80 2.25
N LEU A 456 -18.81 11.56 1.88
CA LEU A 456 -18.62 12.86 1.22
C LEU A 456 -17.91 13.85 2.14
N ALA A 457 -18.35 13.96 3.40
CA ALA A 457 -17.71 14.82 4.39
C ALA A 457 -16.25 14.40 4.64
N PHE A 458 -16.00 13.10 4.77
CA PHE A 458 -14.66 12.55 4.93
C PHE A 458 -13.76 12.83 3.72
N GLY A 459 -14.26 12.64 2.50
CA GLY A 459 -13.49 12.89 1.29
C GLY A 459 -13.16 14.38 1.10
N ILE A 460 -14.14 15.27 1.31
CA ILE A 460 -13.93 16.73 1.23
C ILE A 460 -12.93 17.16 2.30
N GLY A 461 -13.11 16.71 3.55
CA GLY A 461 -12.17 16.99 4.63
C GLY A 461 -10.76 16.51 4.33
N SER A 462 -10.61 15.29 3.77
CA SER A 462 -9.31 14.75 3.35
C SER A 462 -8.66 15.59 2.24
N TYR A 463 -9.43 16.09 1.30
CA TYR A 463 -8.93 16.98 0.25
C TYR A 463 -8.39 18.28 0.82
N GLU A 464 -9.15 18.95 1.69
CA GLU A 464 -8.74 20.18 2.34
C GLU A 464 -7.47 20.00 3.19
N MET A 465 -7.43 18.93 3.99
CA MET A 465 -6.24 18.59 4.79
C MET A 465 -5.02 18.28 3.91
N LEU A 466 -5.22 17.58 2.80
CA LEU A 466 -4.14 17.27 1.87
C LEU A 466 -3.56 18.52 1.21
N ILE A 467 -4.40 19.53 0.90
CA ILE A 467 -3.94 20.81 0.35
C ILE A 467 -3.23 21.63 1.42
N MET A 468 -3.77 21.64 2.63
CA MET A 468 -3.26 22.49 3.72
C MET A 468 -2.01 21.91 4.40
N ARG A 469 -1.96 20.60 4.65
CA ARG A 469 -0.94 19.93 5.46
C ARG A 469 -0.19 18.82 4.74
N GLN A 470 -0.52 18.50 3.50
CA GLN A 470 -0.02 17.33 2.77
C GLN A 470 -0.31 15.98 3.47
N GLU A 471 -1.32 15.93 4.32
CA GLU A 471 -1.73 14.73 5.06
C GLU A 471 -3.23 14.42 4.84
N PRO A 472 -3.65 13.15 4.83
CA PRO A 472 -5.07 12.79 4.82
C PRO A 472 -5.72 13.07 6.17
N VAL A 473 -7.05 13.08 6.23
CA VAL A 473 -7.76 13.10 7.52
C VAL A 473 -7.45 11.83 8.31
N LEU A 474 -7.04 12.00 9.56
CA LEU A 474 -6.72 10.94 10.50
C LEU A 474 -7.66 10.98 11.72
N PRO A 475 -7.79 9.88 12.50
CA PRO A 475 -8.61 9.89 13.72
C PRO A 475 -8.21 10.96 14.74
N ALA A 476 -6.94 11.36 14.76
CA ALA A 476 -6.45 12.43 15.62
C ALA A 476 -7.12 13.78 15.32
N ASP A 477 -7.46 14.04 14.05
CA ASP A 477 -8.11 15.28 13.63
C ASP A 477 -9.55 15.40 14.13
N LEU A 478 -10.19 14.28 14.50
CA LEU A 478 -11.52 14.31 15.11
C LEU A 478 -11.53 15.04 16.47
N ALA A 479 -10.39 15.10 17.15
CA ALA A 479 -10.26 15.89 18.37
C ALA A 479 -10.41 17.39 18.12
N GLU A 480 -10.14 17.83 16.90
CA GLU A 480 -10.25 19.24 16.50
C GLU A 480 -11.67 19.65 16.09
N LEU A 481 -12.60 18.68 15.94
CA LEU A 481 -14.01 18.98 15.70
C LEU A 481 -14.65 19.79 16.84
N GLY A 482 -14.08 19.76 18.04
CA GLY A 482 -14.45 20.65 19.15
C GLY A 482 -14.23 22.15 18.85
N SER A 483 -13.39 22.46 17.85
CA SER A 483 -13.05 23.81 17.36
C SER A 483 -13.67 24.10 15.99
N PHE A 484 -14.83 23.53 15.73
CA PHE A 484 -15.51 23.60 14.42
C PHE A 484 -15.65 25.02 13.85
N SER A 485 -15.91 26.02 14.70
CA SER A 485 -16.00 27.43 14.28
C SER A 485 -14.71 27.95 13.63
N GLU A 486 -13.57 27.44 14.05
CA GLU A 486 -12.25 27.85 13.55
C GLU A 486 -11.90 27.11 12.26
N ILE A 487 -12.20 25.81 12.21
CA ILE A 487 -12.08 25.00 10.98
C ILE A 487 -13.01 25.56 9.91
N ALA A 488 -14.25 25.93 10.27
CA ALA A 488 -15.20 26.56 9.36
C ALA A 488 -14.70 27.92 8.85
N GLY A 489 -13.92 28.66 9.64
CA GLY A 489 -13.28 29.92 9.24
C GLY A 489 -12.12 29.73 8.25
N MET A 490 -11.58 28.51 8.13
CA MET A 490 -10.51 28.17 7.16
C MET A 490 -11.07 27.74 5.80
N VAL A 491 -12.30 27.27 5.78
CA VAL A 491 -13.02 26.82 4.57
C VAL A 491 -13.86 27.97 4.02
N SER A 492 -13.99 28.08 2.71
CA SER A 492 -14.81 29.14 2.13
C SER A 492 -16.26 29.03 2.58
N ALA A 493 -16.86 30.15 3.01
CA ALA A 493 -18.26 30.19 3.45
C ALA A 493 -19.22 29.66 2.37
N LYS A 494 -18.93 29.89 1.09
CA LYS A 494 -19.69 29.37 -0.05
C LYS A 494 -19.70 27.83 -0.07
N LEU A 495 -18.55 27.21 0.15
CA LEU A 495 -18.43 25.73 0.16
C LEU A 495 -19.24 25.13 1.32
N LEU A 496 -19.21 25.75 2.49
CA LEU A 496 -19.99 25.28 3.65
C LEU A 496 -21.50 25.38 3.39
N VAL A 497 -21.95 26.47 2.77
CA VAL A 497 -23.38 26.66 2.41
C VAL A 497 -23.80 25.61 1.38
N TYR A 498 -23.00 25.41 0.31
CA TYR A 498 -23.32 24.40 -0.71
C TYR A 498 -23.32 22.98 -0.16
N ALA A 499 -22.36 22.64 0.70
CA ALA A 499 -22.34 21.36 1.38
C ALA A 499 -23.57 21.15 2.27
N GLY A 500 -23.95 22.19 3.06
CA GLY A 500 -25.14 22.16 3.90
C GLY A 500 -26.43 21.96 3.10
N ILE A 501 -26.59 22.69 2.01
CA ILE A 501 -27.74 22.52 1.09
C ILE A 501 -27.74 21.12 0.48
N GLY A 502 -26.59 20.63 0.00
CA GLY A 502 -26.44 19.30 -0.57
C GLY A 502 -26.84 18.19 0.41
N ILE A 503 -26.38 18.29 1.65
CA ILE A 503 -26.73 17.34 2.74
C ILE A 503 -28.26 17.42 3.03
N ALA A 504 -28.82 18.62 3.15
CA ALA A 504 -30.24 18.80 3.39
C ALA A 504 -31.10 18.18 2.27
N VAL A 505 -30.71 18.37 1.02
CA VAL A 505 -31.38 17.78 -0.16
C VAL A 505 -31.27 16.24 -0.12
N LEU A 506 -30.10 15.68 0.18
CA LEU A 506 -29.91 14.23 0.29
C LEU A 506 -30.78 13.63 1.40
N ILE A 507 -30.85 14.28 2.55
CA ILE A 507 -31.71 13.83 3.67
C ILE A 507 -33.18 13.92 3.26
N ALA A 508 -33.62 15.02 2.66
CA ALA A 508 -35.00 15.17 2.21
C ALA A 508 -35.40 14.10 1.16
N LEU A 509 -34.52 13.83 0.21
CA LEU A 509 -34.72 12.77 -0.77
C LEU A 509 -34.77 11.38 -0.11
N ALA A 510 -33.91 11.12 0.85
CA ALA A 510 -33.92 9.83 1.58
C ALA A 510 -35.22 9.64 2.34
N VAL A 511 -35.73 10.67 3.02
CA VAL A 511 -37.02 10.63 3.73
C VAL A 511 -38.14 10.36 2.74
N LEU A 512 -38.17 11.10 1.63
CA LEU A 512 -39.23 11.01 0.62
C LEU A 512 -39.24 9.65 -0.07
N VAL A 513 -38.06 9.13 -0.47
CA VAL A 513 -37.93 7.81 -1.09
C VAL A 513 -38.20 6.68 -0.11
N GLN A 514 -37.77 6.82 1.15
CA GLN A 514 -38.09 5.84 2.20
C GLN A 514 -39.59 5.82 2.52
N TRP A 515 -40.26 6.98 2.54
CA TRP A 515 -41.70 7.08 2.74
C TRP A 515 -42.46 6.40 1.60
N ARG A 516 -42.02 6.54 0.35
CA ARG A 516 -42.61 5.91 -0.82
C ARG A 516 -42.20 4.44 -1.00
N SER A 517 -41.19 3.98 -0.26
CA SER A 517 -40.66 2.61 -0.38
C SER A 517 -41.68 1.56 0.14
N ARG A 518 -41.90 0.49 -0.64
CA ARG A 518 -42.69 -0.67 -0.24
C ARG A 518 -42.06 -1.46 0.91
N ILE A 519 -40.75 -1.35 1.08
CA ILE A 519 -40.00 -2.04 2.15
C ILE A 519 -39.82 -1.06 3.30
N THR A 520 -40.63 -1.23 4.34
CA THR A 520 -40.57 -0.40 5.56
C THR A 520 -39.51 -0.88 6.53
N LYS A 521 -39.28 -2.19 6.60
CA LYS A 521 -38.24 -2.83 7.42
C LYS A 521 -37.45 -3.80 6.55
N PHE A 522 -36.10 -3.70 6.57
CA PHE A 522 -35.24 -4.53 5.73
C PHE A 522 -35.07 -5.94 6.31
N PHE A 523 -34.94 -6.06 7.62
CA PHE A 523 -34.75 -7.32 8.34
C PHE A 523 -35.79 -7.49 9.47
N HIS A 524 -36.12 -8.76 9.77
CA HIS A 524 -36.75 -9.13 11.05
C HIS A 524 -35.80 -8.94 12.20
N TRP A 525 -36.30 -8.84 13.42
CA TRP A 525 -35.49 -8.52 14.60
C TRP A 525 -34.28 -9.46 14.80
N ARG A 526 -34.44 -10.78 14.55
CA ARG A 526 -33.37 -11.77 14.64
C ARG A 526 -32.27 -11.52 13.59
N GLY A 527 -32.64 -11.30 12.34
CA GLY A 527 -31.69 -10.99 11.27
C GLY A 527 -30.98 -9.66 11.53
N ARG A 528 -31.68 -8.66 12.05
CA ARG A 528 -31.13 -7.38 12.47
C ARG A 528 -30.09 -7.55 13.60
N LEU A 529 -30.41 -8.36 14.63
CA LEU A 529 -29.48 -8.63 15.72
C LEU A 529 -28.22 -9.37 15.24
N VAL A 530 -28.38 -10.37 14.39
CA VAL A 530 -27.23 -11.08 13.80
C VAL A 530 -26.36 -10.13 12.98
N LEU A 531 -26.96 -9.28 12.13
CA LEU A 531 -26.22 -8.31 11.35
C LEU A 531 -25.49 -7.30 12.24
N LEU A 532 -26.13 -6.83 13.31
CA LEU A 532 -25.52 -5.93 14.28
C LEU A 532 -24.30 -6.57 14.96
N ILE A 533 -24.44 -7.79 15.45
CA ILE A 533 -23.35 -8.52 16.11
C ILE A 533 -22.19 -8.74 15.13
N ILE A 534 -22.47 -9.20 13.91
CA ILE A 534 -21.44 -9.45 12.91
C ILE A 534 -20.73 -8.14 12.52
N SER A 535 -21.47 -7.07 12.24
CA SER A 535 -20.88 -5.80 11.84
C SER A 535 -20.08 -5.14 12.99
N LEU A 536 -20.52 -5.27 14.24
CA LEU A 536 -19.74 -4.85 15.40
C LEU A 536 -18.47 -5.69 15.58
N ALA A 537 -18.55 -7.01 15.46
CA ALA A 537 -17.40 -7.89 15.60
C ALA A 537 -16.35 -7.60 14.48
N LEU A 538 -16.79 -7.43 13.24
CA LEU A 538 -15.92 -7.04 12.14
C LEU A 538 -15.37 -5.62 12.34
N GLY A 539 -16.18 -4.67 12.78
CA GLY A 539 -15.73 -3.31 13.12
C GLY A 539 -14.69 -3.32 14.25
N PHE A 540 -14.89 -4.12 15.28
CA PHE A 540 -13.90 -4.30 16.36
C PHE A 540 -12.58 -4.89 15.85
N SER A 541 -12.64 -5.79 14.88
CA SER A 541 -11.42 -6.36 14.31
C SER A 541 -10.57 -5.33 13.58
N LEU A 542 -11.14 -4.21 13.13
CA LEU A 542 -10.42 -3.14 12.45
C LEU A 542 -9.53 -2.31 13.40
N PHE A 543 -9.78 -2.30 14.71
CA PHE A 543 -8.95 -1.57 15.68
C PHE A 543 -7.54 -2.12 15.83
N ASN A 544 -7.29 -3.39 15.44
CA ASN A 544 -5.98 -4.02 15.57
C ASN A 544 -5.24 -4.16 14.23
N THR A 545 -5.64 -3.42 13.20
CA THR A 545 -5.07 -3.55 11.84
C THR A 545 -3.62 -3.10 11.74
N ASN A 546 -3.16 -2.23 12.63
CA ASN A 546 -1.78 -1.75 12.71
C ASN A 546 -0.86 -2.63 13.59
N HIS A 547 -1.38 -3.66 14.25
CA HIS A 547 -0.59 -4.59 15.05
C HIS A 547 -0.15 -5.79 14.21
N GLU A 548 1.12 -5.91 13.87
CA GLU A 548 1.69 -6.95 12.99
C GLU A 548 1.31 -8.39 13.38
N MET A 549 1.15 -8.66 14.68
CA MET A 549 0.80 -9.99 15.18
C MET A 549 -0.70 -10.27 15.16
N SER A 550 -1.55 -9.28 14.91
CA SER A 550 -2.99 -9.44 14.93
C SER A 550 -3.51 -10.25 13.74
N PRO A 551 -4.59 -11.01 13.88
CA PRO A 551 -5.24 -11.69 12.76
C PRO A 551 -5.71 -10.73 11.67
N SER A 552 -6.19 -9.53 12.05
CA SER A 552 -6.68 -8.50 11.13
C SER A 552 -5.56 -7.94 10.27
N HIS A 553 -4.39 -7.66 10.85
CA HIS A 553 -3.21 -7.23 10.09
C HIS A 553 -2.77 -8.31 9.09
N LYS A 554 -2.62 -9.55 9.56
CA LYS A 554 -2.22 -10.68 8.70
C LYS A 554 -3.19 -10.90 7.55
N PHE A 555 -4.49 -10.76 7.81
CA PHE A 555 -5.53 -10.85 6.78
C PHE A 555 -5.39 -9.72 5.75
N LEU A 556 -5.22 -8.46 6.19
CA LEU A 556 -5.07 -7.32 5.30
C LEU A 556 -3.80 -7.41 4.44
N VAL A 557 -2.66 -7.80 5.02
CA VAL A 557 -1.40 -8.01 4.28
C VAL A 557 -1.57 -9.12 3.24
N ALA A 558 -2.23 -10.22 3.61
CA ALA A 558 -2.56 -11.30 2.67
C ALA A 558 -3.53 -10.85 1.56
N ALA A 559 -4.39 -9.87 1.84
CA ALA A 559 -5.28 -9.24 0.86
C ALA A 559 -4.59 -8.17 -0.02
N GLY A 560 -3.29 -7.91 0.18
CA GLY A 560 -2.51 -6.96 -0.62
C GLY A 560 -2.29 -5.60 0.04
N TYR A 561 -2.69 -5.41 1.31
CA TYR A 561 -2.38 -4.20 2.06
C TYR A 561 -0.87 -4.02 2.21
N ASP A 562 -0.37 -2.82 1.88
CA ASP A 562 1.03 -2.47 2.13
C ASP A 562 1.16 -1.88 3.55
N PRO A 563 1.83 -2.60 4.48
CA PRO A 563 1.97 -2.15 5.86
C PRO A 563 3.00 -1.03 6.06
N LYS A 564 3.68 -0.57 5.02
CA LYS A 564 4.69 0.48 5.10
C LYS A 564 4.02 1.86 5.24
N ASN A 565 3.66 2.21 6.46
CA ASN A 565 2.94 3.45 6.79
C ASN A 565 3.89 4.55 7.29
N PHE A 566 5.03 4.76 6.63
CA PHE A 566 5.99 5.80 7.04
C PHE A 566 5.45 7.21 6.83
N ASP A 567 4.68 7.39 5.76
CA ASP A 567 4.03 8.61 5.36
C ASP A 567 2.54 8.33 5.17
N GLN A 568 1.69 9.02 5.90
CA GLN A 568 0.25 8.83 5.86
C GLN A 568 -0.35 9.17 4.48
N THR A 569 0.26 10.10 3.76
CA THR A 569 -0.14 10.44 2.39
C THR A 569 0.20 9.32 1.42
N VAL A 570 1.40 8.74 1.56
CA VAL A 570 1.82 7.57 0.77
C VAL A 570 0.97 6.36 1.13
N ALA A 571 0.70 6.14 2.42
CA ALA A 571 -0.18 5.07 2.88
C ALA A 571 -1.60 5.20 2.29
N ALA A 572 -2.17 6.41 2.28
CA ALA A 572 -3.49 6.66 1.71
C ALA A 572 -3.52 6.47 0.18
N LYS A 573 -2.44 6.81 -0.53
CA LYS A 573 -2.30 6.54 -1.97
C LYS A 573 -2.11 5.05 -2.29
N ALA A 574 -1.36 4.34 -1.44
CA ALA A 574 -1.05 2.93 -1.64
C ALA A 574 -2.21 2.00 -1.28
N ASN A 575 -2.95 2.31 -0.21
CA ASN A 575 -3.97 1.42 0.37
C ASN A 575 -5.39 1.99 0.32
N GLY A 576 -5.52 3.28 0.02
CA GLY A 576 -6.77 4.04 0.09
C GLY A 576 -6.96 4.80 1.41
N PRO A 577 -7.70 5.93 1.38
CA PRO A 577 -7.81 6.82 2.52
C PRO A 577 -8.60 6.21 3.70
N LEU A 578 -9.59 5.37 3.43
CA LEU A 578 -10.44 4.81 4.47
C LEU A 578 -9.70 3.77 5.33
N ILE A 579 -8.92 2.87 4.71
CA ILE A 579 -8.10 1.93 5.48
C ILE A 579 -6.97 2.66 6.23
N THR A 580 -6.42 3.72 5.66
CA THR A 580 -5.41 4.55 6.35
C THR A 580 -6.01 5.20 7.60
N PHE A 581 -7.22 5.74 7.51
CA PHE A 581 -7.94 6.25 8.68
C PHE A 581 -8.17 5.15 9.72
N VAL A 582 -8.69 3.99 9.31
CA VAL A 582 -8.96 2.86 10.21
C VAL A 582 -7.69 2.36 10.89
N ASN A 583 -6.59 2.31 10.18
CA ASN A 583 -5.30 1.86 10.71
C ASN A 583 -4.73 2.79 11.80
N ASN A 584 -5.19 4.02 11.84
CA ASN A 584 -4.82 5.01 12.86
C ASN A 584 -5.84 5.13 14.02
N LEU A 585 -6.90 4.30 14.06
CA LEU A 585 -7.87 4.31 15.17
C LEU A 585 -7.24 3.85 16.49
N ASP A 586 -6.37 2.86 16.45
CA ASP A 586 -5.61 2.38 17.59
C ASP A 586 -4.14 2.82 17.46
N VAL A 587 -3.79 3.89 18.16
CA VAL A 587 -2.45 4.47 18.11
C VAL A 587 -1.51 3.68 18.99
N GLN A 588 -0.63 2.91 18.39
CA GLN A 588 0.53 2.34 19.07
C GLN A 588 1.62 3.42 19.18
N ILE A 589 1.77 4.02 20.36
CA ILE A 589 2.72 5.14 20.55
C ILE A 589 4.16 4.69 20.37
N MET A 590 4.58 3.64 21.08
CA MET A 590 5.90 3.02 20.97
C MET A 590 5.81 1.52 21.23
N ALA A 591 6.61 0.73 20.54
CA ALA A 591 6.81 -0.67 20.88
C ALA A 591 7.54 -0.79 22.22
N LYS A 592 7.13 -1.75 23.07
CA LYS A 592 7.78 -1.99 24.37
C LYS A 592 9.22 -2.48 24.15
N PRO A 593 10.25 -1.74 24.60
CA PRO A 593 11.63 -2.18 24.45
C PRO A 593 11.92 -3.47 25.20
N LYS A 594 12.75 -4.33 24.62
CA LYS A 594 13.20 -5.56 25.27
C LYS A 594 13.91 -5.25 26.59
N GLY A 595 13.53 -5.93 27.67
CA GLY A 595 14.13 -5.71 28.99
C GLY A 595 13.55 -4.55 29.78
N TYR A 596 12.47 -3.88 29.31
CA TYR A 596 11.85 -2.82 30.06
C TYR A 596 11.27 -3.31 31.41
N SER A 597 11.78 -2.77 32.50
CA SER A 597 11.38 -3.09 33.87
C SER A 597 11.75 -1.95 34.82
N ALA A 598 11.18 -1.92 36.03
CA ALA A 598 11.58 -0.97 37.07
C ALA A 598 13.09 -1.06 37.42
N ALA A 599 13.62 -2.29 37.47
CA ALA A 599 15.04 -2.50 37.74
C ALA A 599 15.94 -1.91 36.64
N THR A 600 15.55 -2.08 35.38
CA THR A 600 16.27 -1.47 34.24
C THR A 600 16.22 0.05 34.30
N MET A 601 15.05 0.63 34.60
CA MET A 601 14.90 2.07 34.74
C MET A 601 15.73 2.65 35.90
N ASN A 602 15.81 1.97 37.04
CA ASN A 602 16.67 2.38 38.15
C ASN A 602 18.15 2.33 37.78
N LYS A 603 18.61 1.32 37.03
CA LYS A 603 19.99 1.23 36.54
C LYS A 603 20.32 2.41 35.59
N LEU A 604 19.39 2.75 34.69
CA LEU A 604 19.53 3.88 33.77
C LEU A 604 19.56 5.21 34.53
N ALA A 605 18.68 5.38 35.53
CA ALA A 605 18.70 6.58 36.38
C ALA A 605 20.08 6.74 37.05
N GLN A 606 20.62 5.70 37.68
CA GLN A 606 21.95 5.73 38.31
C GLN A 606 23.05 5.99 37.28
N LYS A 607 23.01 5.37 36.11
CA LYS A 607 23.98 5.63 35.03
C LYS A 607 24.02 7.11 34.69
N TYR A 608 22.86 7.72 34.43
CA TYR A 608 22.80 9.10 33.99
C TYR A 608 23.00 10.11 35.15
N THR A 609 22.75 9.72 36.39
CA THR A 609 23.22 10.50 37.56
C THR A 609 24.73 10.62 37.59
N ASN A 610 25.44 9.51 37.34
CA ASN A 610 26.92 9.55 37.28
C ASN A 610 27.41 10.40 36.09
N VAL A 611 26.76 10.31 34.92
CA VAL A 611 27.07 11.16 33.77
C VAL A 611 26.83 12.64 34.09
N ALA A 612 25.69 12.96 34.72
CA ALA A 612 25.38 14.33 35.15
C ALA A 612 26.42 14.88 36.12
N ASN A 613 26.80 14.10 37.13
CA ASN A 613 27.84 14.49 38.08
C ASN A 613 29.17 14.79 37.37
N ASN A 614 29.54 14.01 36.37
CA ASN A 614 30.77 14.26 35.61
C ASN A 614 30.67 15.55 34.78
N ILE A 615 29.59 15.78 34.07
CA ILE A 615 29.36 17.02 33.31
C ILE A 615 29.38 18.23 34.24
N ASN A 616 28.72 18.11 35.39
CA ASN A 616 28.52 19.20 36.32
C ASN A 616 29.83 19.63 37.06
N LYS A 617 30.92 18.83 37.00
CA LYS A 617 32.21 19.24 37.48
C LYS A 617 32.79 20.47 36.76
N THR A 618 32.42 20.66 35.51
CA THR A 618 32.91 21.75 34.66
C THR A 618 31.88 22.85 34.44
N ARG A 619 30.61 22.66 34.86
CA ARG A 619 29.54 23.63 34.67
C ARG A 619 29.40 24.55 35.87
N THR A 620 29.27 25.85 35.63
CA THR A 620 29.29 26.90 36.67
C THR A 620 27.89 27.36 37.08
N GLN A 621 26.91 27.37 36.16
CA GLN A 621 25.55 27.83 36.43
C GLN A 621 24.72 26.74 37.08
N SER A 622 24.14 26.97 38.25
CA SER A 622 23.38 25.93 38.98
C SER A 622 21.86 26.05 38.87
N ASP A 623 21.34 27.22 38.54
CA ASP A 623 19.90 27.49 38.58
C ASP A 623 19.40 28.12 37.26
N MET A 624 18.74 27.32 36.46
CA MET A 624 18.11 27.74 35.18
C MET A 624 17.00 28.78 35.41
N SER A 625 16.31 28.73 36.55
CA SER A 625 15.23 29.66 36.86
C SER A 625 15.65 31.11 37.03
N LYS A 626 16.95 31.37 37.17
CA LYS A 626 17.53 32.74 37.22
C LYS A 626 17.77 33.34 35.82
N GLN A 627 17.73 32.53 34.79
CA GLN A 627 17.90 32.95 33.39
C GLN A 627 16.55 33.36 32.77
N THR A 628 16.55 34.37 31.92
CA THR A 628 15.44 34.58 30.98
C THR A 628 15.76 33.83 29.68
N VAL A 629 14.99 32.82 29.41
CA VAL A 629 15.11 32.01 28.17
C VAL A 629 13.92 32.25 27.29
N ILE A 630 14.15 32.43 26.01
CA ILE A 630 13.12 32.66 25.01
C ILE A 630 13.24 31.56 23.94
N TYR A 631 12.18 30.77 23.76
CA TYR A 631 12.08 29.85 22.63
C TYR A 631 11.18 30.51 21.59
N ILE A 632 11.74 30.76 20.41
CA ILE A 632 10.99 31.34 19.29
C ILE A 632 10.90 30.30 18.19
N LEU A 633 9.72 29.74 17.98
CA LEU A 633 9.36 29.03 16.78
C LEU A 633 8.86 30.05 15.76
N SER A 634 9.67 30.31 14.74
CA SER A 634 9.30 31.17 13.63
C SER A 634 8.56 30.35 12.58
N GLU A 635 7.28 30.65 12.42
CA GLU A 635 6.40 29.94 11.50
C GLU A 635 6.92 29.99 10.08
N THR A 636 7.08 28.82 9.50
CA THR A 636 7.48 28.61 8.10
C THR A 636 8.72 29.44 7.72
N LEU A 637 9.81 29.33 8.49
CA LEU A 637 11.02 30.08 8.21
C LEU A 637 12.10 29.17 7.62
N SER A 638 12.40 29.40 6.35
CA SER A 638 13.45 28.68 5.62
C SER A 638 13.90 29.54 4.43
N ASP A 639 15.19 29.62 4.18
CA ASP A 639 15.73 30.34 3.03
C ASP A 639 15.47 29.57 1.73
N PRO A 640 14.77 30.14 0.74
CA PRO A 640 14.54 29.47 -0.55
C PRO A 640 15.84 29.12 -1.30
N ASP A 641 16.90 29.96 -1.15
CA ASP A 641 18.21 29.71 -1.79
C ASP A 641 18.93 28.46 -1.26
N HIS A 642 18.49 27.93 -0.12
CA HIS A 642 19.00 26.66 0.39
C HIS A 642 18.55 25.46 -0.45
N LEU A 643 17.47 25.62 -1.22
CA LEU A 643 16.90 24.53 -2.02
C LEU A 643 17.65 24.37 -3.35
N PRO A 644 18.09 23.14 -3.69
CA PRO A 644 18.84 22.89 -4.91
C PRO A 644 18.09 23.34 -6.18
N GLY A 645 18.69 24.24 -6.95
CA GLY A 645 18.13 24.73 -8.23
C GLY A 645 17.10 25.86 -8.09
N VAL A 646 16.87 26.37 -6.91
CA VAL A 646 16.15 27.61 -6.65
C VAL A 646 17.17 28.71 -6.37
N THR A 647 16.99 29.90 -6.94
CA THR A 647 17.88 31.05 -6.74
C THR A 647 17.03 32.31 -6.69
N LEU A 648 17.27 33.13 -5.67
CA LEU A 648 16.70 34.45 -5.53
C LEU A 648 17.60 35.50 -6.18
N ASN A 649 17.02 36.62 -6.60
CA ASN A 649 17.76 37.78 -7.12
C ASN A 649 18.51 38.58 -6.02
N ALA A 650 18.14 38.38 -4.75
CA ALA A 650 18.77 39.01 -3.58
C ALA A 650 18.56 38.16 -2.33
N GLU A 651 19.48 38.26 -1.36
CA GLU A 651 19.38 37.57 -0.09
C GLU A 651 18.19 38.07 0.74
N ALA A 652 17.30 37.18 1.13
CA ALA A 652 16.06 37.50 1.83
C ALA A 652 16.27 37.84 3.32
N MET A 653 17.22 37.16 3.97
CA MET A 653 17.44 37.23 5.41
C MET A 653 18.89 37.53 5.80
N PRO A 654 19.47 38.66 5.35
CA PRO A 654 20.89 38.97 5.56
C PRO A 654 21.28 39.10 7.04
N TYR A 655 20.37 39.56 7.90
CA TYR A 655 20.65 39.67 9.33
C TYR A 655 20.65 38.28 10.00
N LEU A 656 19.74 37.42 9.67
CA LEU A 656 19.74 36.03 10.16
C LEU A 656 21.02 35.30 9.74
N GLN A 657 21.44 35.42 8.48
CA GLN A 657 22.70 34.82 8.02
C GLN A 657 23.92 35.37 8.77
N LYS A 658 23.95 36.67 9.01
CA LYS A 658 24.97 37.27 9.86
C LYS A 658 25.00 36.68 11.28
N LEU A 659 23.83 36.59 11.94
CA LEU A 659 23.73 35.97 13.28
C LEU A 659 24.22 34.52 13.29
N LYS A 660 23.91 33.73 12.26
CA LYS A 660 24.39 32.36 12.14
C LYS A 660 25.93 32.27 12.05
N THR A 661 26.58 33.23 11.49
CA THR A 661 28.08 33.25 11.49
C THR A 661 28.69 33.56 12.86
N GLU A 662 27.97 34.26 13.73
CA GLU A 662 28.44 34.77 15.01
C GLU A 662 28.02 33.92 16.22
N THR A 663 27.04 33.03 16.04
CA THR A 663 26.40 32.30 17.14
C THR A 663 26.46 30.78 16.96
N THR A 664 26.03 30.06 17.99
CA THR A 664 25.70 28.63 17.86
C THR A 664 24.49 28.47 16.91
N SER A 665 24.69 27.88 15.75
CA SER A 665 23.69 27.85 14.69
C SER A 665 23.89 26.67 13.74
N GLY A 666 22.97 26.49 12.83
CA GLY A 666 22.99 25.47 11.75
C GLY A 666 21.65 25.32 11.04
N MET A 667 21.42 24.12 10.53
CA MET A 667 20.13 23.69 10.02
C MET A 667 19.41 22.82 11.05
N MET A 668 18.12 23.01 11.19
CA MET A 668 17.26 22.14 11.99
C MET A 668 16.54 21.16 11.06
N LEU A 669 16.65 19.87 11.34
CA LEU A 669 15.90 18.82 10.64
C LEU A 669 14.48 18.77 11.21
N SER A 670 13.53 19.26 10.46
CA SER A 670 12.11 19.26 10.79
C SER A 670 11.49 17.87 10.61
N SER A 671 10.52 17.54 11.45
CA SER A 671 9.65 16.37 11.28
C SER A 671 8.40 16.67 10.44
N GLY A 672 8.31 17.86 9.81
CA GLY A 672 7.18 18.32 9.04
C GLY A 672 7.56 19.03 7.76
N TYR A 673 6.68 18.99 6.77
CA TYR A 673 6.74 19.77 5.54
C TYR A 673 5.36 20.36 5.25
N GLY A 674 5.28 21.66 5.11
CA GLY A 674 4.00 22.36 4.90
C GLY A 674 3.03 22.30 6.07
N GLY A 675 3.49 21.79 7.23
CA GLY A 675 2.69 21.65 8.45
C GLY A 675 3.43 20.82 9.51
N GLY A 676 2.75 20.59 10.65
CA GLY A 676 3.32 19.80 11.74
C GLY A 676 4.02 20.62 12.81
N THR A 677 3.77 21.93 12.90
CA THR A 677 4.37 22.86 13.87
C THR A 677 4.42 22.32 15.29
N ALA A 678 3.33 21.71 15.78
CA ALA A 678 3.25 21.13 17.11
C ALA A 678 4.27 20.00 17.36
N ASN A 679 4.78 19.34 16.32
CA ASN A 679 5.78 18.29 16.46
C ASN A 679 7.16 18.89 16.80
N MET A 680 7.49 20.06 16.24
CA MET A 680 8.71 20.78 16.59
C MET A 680 8.62 21.38 17.99
N GLU A 681 7.48 21.96 18.37
CA GLU A 681 7.22 22.41 19.75
C GLU A 681 7.38 21.27 20.74
N TYR A 682 6.75 20.11 20.44
CA TYR A 682 6.85 18.91 21.28
C TYR A 682 8.31 18.51 21.52
N GLN A 683 9.09 18.38 20.46
CA GLN A 683 10.49 17.97 20.56
C GLN A 683 11.33 19.00 21.30
N ALA A 684 11.16 20.28 21.00
CA ALA A 684 11.90 21.38 21.62
C ALA A 684 11.65 21.46 23.12
N TYR A 685 10.38 21.34 23.55
CA TYR A 685 10.03 21.47 24.97
C TYR A 685 10.22 20.19 25.79
N THR A 686 10.04 19.01 25.19
CA THR A 686 10.14 17.74 25.93
C THR A 686 11.48 17.04 25.76
N SER A 687 12.29 17.44 24.80
CA SER A 687 13.51 16.73 24.37
C SER A 687 13.23 15.26 23.97
N MET A 688 12.01 14.92 23.54
CA MET A 688 11.63 13.59 23.07
C MET A 688 11.51 13.58 21.55
N ALA A 689 12.23 12.67 20.88
CA ALA A 689 12.29 12.64 19.43
C ALA A 689 11.04 11.97 18.80
N MET A 690 10.57 12.55 17.71
CA MET A 690 9.51 11.95 16.86
C MET A 690 9.95 10.60 16.29
N ASN A 691 11.20 10.47 15.91
CA ASN A 691 11.80 9.27 15.32
C ASN A 691 11.69 8.01 16.21
N ASN A 692 11.52 8.17 17.51
CA ASN A 692 11.37 7.05 18.44
C ASN A 692 9.91 6.55 18.55
N PHE A 693 8.96 7.27 18.00
CA PHE A 693 7.56 6.87 17.99
C PHE A 693 7.24 5.91 16.84
N SER A 694 6.14 5.19 16.99
CA SER A 694 5.53 4.47 15.88
C SER A 694 5.07 5.46 14.79
N PRO A 695 5.10 5.09 13.51
CA PRO A 695 4.58 5.91 12.41
C PRO A 695 3.10 6.33 12.54
N THR A 696 2.35 5.70 13.42
CA THR A 696 0.97 6.08 13.75
C THR A 696 0.86 7.32 14.65
N VAL A 697 1.99 7.77 15.22
CA VAL A 697 2.05 9.02 15.99
C VAL A 697 2.42 10.15 15.04
N THR A 698 1.42 10.87 14.59
CA THR A 698 1.59 12.04 13.70
C THR A 698 1.57 13.36 14.47
N THR A 699 0.89 13.41 15.62
CA THR A 699 0.76 14.62 16.44
C THR A 699 0.80 14.27 17.93
N PRO A 700 1.97 14.29 18.59
CA PRO A 700 2.10 13.93 19.99
C PRO A 700 1.22 14.77 20.94
N TYR A 701 0.97 16.03 20.63
CA TYR A 701 0.07 16.90 21.40
C TYR A 701 -1.34 16.33 21.55
N VAL A 702 -1.81 15.61 20.54
CA VAL A 702 -3.14 14.98 20.55
C VAL A 702 -3.06 13.51 20.97
N GLN A 703 -2.02 12.78 20.56
CA GLN A 703 -1.98 11.33 20.67
C GLN A 703 -1.16 10.81 21.87
N VAL A 704 -0.18 11.58 22.35
CA VAL A 704 0.75 11.16 23.40
C VAL A 704 0.50 11.91 24.71
N ILE A 705 0.57 13.25 24.68
CA ILE A 705 0.46 14.08 25.90
C ILE A 705 -0.79 13.78 26.73
N PRO A 706 -2.01 13.63 26.15
CA PRO A 706 -3.21 13.34 26.95
C PRO A 706 -3.17 11.99 27.67
N LYS A 707 -2.29 11.07 27.24
CA LYS A 707 -2.14 9.75 27.87
C LYS A 707 -1.04 9.69 28.94
N MET A 708 -0.21 10.73 29.04
CA MET A 708 0.87 10.79 30.02
C MET A 708 0.36 11.24 31.39
N LYS A 709 0.81 10.56 32.45
CA LYS A 709 0.47 10.95 33.84
C LYS A 709 1.20 12.21 34.28
N LYS A 710 2.47 12.34 33.91
CA LYS A 710 3.32 13.51 34.10
C LYS A 710 4.04 13.78 32.80
N VAL A 711 4.11 15.02 32.40
CA VAL A 711 4.79 15.44 31.19
C VAL A 711 6.07 16.21 31.57
N PRO A 712 7.26 15.60 31.46
CA PRO A 712 8.51 16.32 31.62
C PRO A 712 8.65 17.32 30.47
N ALA A 713 8.73 18.59 30.82
CA ALA A 713 8.90 19.65 29.83
C ALA A 713 9.93 20.68 30.34
N PHE A 714 10.55 21.39 29.41
CA PHE A 714 11.57 22.42 29.75
C PHE A 714 11.00 23.53 30.62
N GLN A 715 9.68 23.80 30.53
CA GLN A 715 8.93 24.71 31.39
C GLN A 715 9.09 24.39 32.89
N ASN A 716 9.25 23.11 33.21
CA ASN A 716 9.33 22.66 34.62
C ASN A 716 10.65 23.06 35.29
N LEU A 717 11.63 23.60 34.55
CA LEU A 717 12.87 24.12 35.10
C LEU A 717 12.76 25.59 35.61
N PHE A 718 11.65 26.25 35.28
CA PHE A 718 11.45 27.66 35.63
C PHE A 718 10.28 27.81 36.62
N ASP A 719 10.43 28.75 37.55
CA ASP A 719 9.38 29.07 38.50
C ASP A 719 8.28 29.92 37.87
N TYR A 720 8.61 30.65 36.82
CA TYR A 720 7.65 31.41 36.01
C TYR A 720 7.88 31.17 34.51
N ASN A 721 6.82 30.88 33.79
CA ASN A 721 6.87 30.67 32.35
C ASN A 721 5.56 31.13 31.68
N VAL A 722 5.70 31.62 30.45
CA VAL A 722 4.57 32.08 29.64
C VAL A 722 4.75 31.66 28.19
N ASN A 723 3.64 31.41 27.51
CA ASN A 723 3.62 31.20 26.06
C ASN A 723 2.81 32.30 25.36
N VAL A 724 3.25 32.71 24.20
CA VAL A 724 2.64 33.71 23.31
C VAL A 724 2.38 33.07 21.95
N HIS A 725 1.15 33.13 21.49
CA HIS A 725 0.77 32.67 20.15
C HIS A 725 -0.16 33.70 19.49
N PRO A 726 0.31 34.51 18.53
CA PRO A 726 -0.47 35.59 17.92
C PRO A 726 -1.58 35.07 16.98
N TYR A 727 -2.21 33.98 17.38
CA TYR A 727 -3.31 33.34 16.69
C TYR A 727 -4.29 32.70 17.69
N VAL A 728 -5.20 31.83 17.20
CA VAL A 728 -6.13 31.07 18.04
C VAL A 728 -5.45 29.82 18.59
N ALA A 729 -5.76 29.46 19.82
CA ALA A 729 -5.11 28.38 20.56
C ALA A 729 -5.78 27.01 20.41
N SER A 730 -6.84 26.91 19.62
CA SER A 730 -7.66 25.69 19.49
C SER A 730 -6.94 24.57 18.77
N MET A 731 -6.03 24.90 17.83
CA MET A 731 -5.32 23.91 17.06
C MET A 731 -4.32 23.13 17.92
N TYR A 732 -4.15 21.82 17.57
CA TYR A 732 -3.22 20.91 18.24
C TYR A 732 -3.45 20.72 19.74
N ASN A 733 -4.65 21.02 20.26
CA ASN A 733 -4.94 20.86 21.70
C ASN A 733 -4.00 21.68 22.61
N ARG A 734 -3.40 22.77 22.12
CA ARG A 734 -2.37 23.58 22.84
C ARG A 734 -2.77 23.99 24.22
N GLN A 735 -4.04 24.37 24.45
CA GLN A 735 -4.49 24.79 25.78
C GLN A 735 -4.29 23.71 26.85
N ASN A 736 -4.65 22.45 26.53
CA ASN A 736 -4.48 21.35 27.48
C ASN A 736 -3.01 20.92 27.57
N VAL A 737 -2.27 20.98 26.47
CA VAL A 737 -0.85 20.64 26.43
C VAL A 737 -0.04 21.62 27.27
N TYR A 738 -0.23 22.93 27.12
CA TYR A 738 0.50 23.93 27.91
C TYR A 738 0.12 23.88 29.38
N LYS A 739 -1.13 23.53 29.70
CA LYS A 739 -1.51 23.21 31.08
C LYS A 739 -0.74 22.02 31.61
N ALA A 740 -0.56 20.97 30.82
CA ALA A 740 0.19 19.77 31.20
C ALA A 740 1.71 20.07 31.33
N TYR A 741 2.25 21.02 30.58
CA TYR A 741 3.62 21.52 30.71
C TYR A 741 3.82 22.43 31.95
N GLY A 742 2.74 22.88 32.58
CA GLY A 742 2.80 23.79 33.72
C GLY A 742 3.01 25.26 33.31
N VAL A 743 2.47 25.66 32.13
CA VAL A 743 2.54 27.06 31.67
C VAL A 743 1.67 27.94 32.55
N ASN A 744 2.24 28.99 33.13
CA ASN A 744 1.54 29.89 34.06
C ASN A 744 0.54 30.79 33.32
N LYS A 745 0.91 31.34 32.15
CA LYS A 745 0.03 32.19 31.35
C LYS A 745 0.23 31.90 29.88
N PHE A 746 -0.88 31.74 29.18
CA PHE A 746 -0.90 31.58 27.72
C PHE A 746 -1.62 32.76 27.08
N TYR A 747 -0.90 33.52 26.26
CA TYR A 747 -1.37 34.71 25.57
C TYR A 747 -1.70 34.35 24.11
N HIS A 748 -2.96 34.57 23.70
CA HIS A 748 -3.41 34.30 22.35
C HIS A 748 -4.68 35.13 22.02
N ILE A 749 -5.10 35.18 20.73
CA ILE A 749 -6.17 36.10 20.29
C ILE A 749 -7.45 35.99 21.14
N ASN A 750 -7.92 34.78 21.43
CA ASN A 750 -9.18 34.55 22.15
C ASN A 750 -8.96 34.26 23.64
N SER A 751 -7.84 34.60 24.20
CA SER A 751 -7.48 34.35 25.60
C SER A 751 -8.03 35.38 26.56
N LYS A 752 -8.19 34.97 27.82
CA LYS A 752 -8.32 35.90 28.94
C LYS A 752 -7.04 36.75 29.07
N ASN A 753 -5.89 36.17 28.79
CA ASN A 753 -4.60 36.86 28.66
C ASN A 753 -4.46 37.42 27.25
N LYS A 754 -4.98 38.64 27.03
CA LYS A 754 -5.00 39.24 25.69
C LYS A 754 -3.61 39.64 25.20
N LEU A 755 -3.40 39.56 23.89
CA LEU A 755 -2.25 40.19 23.24
C LEU A 755 -2.41 41.71 23.23
N THR A 756 -1.32 42.41 23.41
CA THR A 756 -1.25 43.87 23.37
C THR A 756 -0.94 44.39 21.98
N TYR A 757 -0.03 43.69 21.30
CA TYR A 757 0.43 44.05 19.95
C TYR A 757 -0.17 43.10 18.91
N THR A 758 -0.98 43.63 18.01
CA THR A 758 -1.72 42.84 16.99
C THR A 758 -1.63 43.42 15.60
N ALA A 759 -0.69 44.37 15.37
CA ALA A 759 -0.48 44.95 14.07
C ALA A 759 0.00 43.91 13.03
N LYS A 760 -0.36 44.16 11.78
CA LYS A 760 -0.05 43.34 10.61
C LYS A 760 0.85 44.12 9.67
N VAL A 761 1.57 43.40 8.78
CA VAL A 761 2.33 44.01 7.71
C VAL A 761 1.46 44.06 6.44
N GLY A 762 1.29 45.26 5.87
CA GLY A 762 0.53 45.41 4.63
C GLY A 762 -0.86 44.82 4.72
N ARG A 763 -1.20 43.98 3.75
CA ARG A 763 -2.49 43.26 3.70
C ARG A 763 -2.42 41.83 4.22
N ASN A 764 -1.31 41.43 4.87
CA ASN A 764 -1.17 40.10 5.41
C ASN A 764 -2.29 39.78 6.42
N PRO A 765 -3.00 38.66 6.30
CA PRO A 765 -4.09 38.33 7.23
C PRO A 765 -3.59 38.00 8.67
N ARG A 766 -2.30 37.76 8.86
CA ARG A 766 -1.69 37.35 10.13
C ARG A 766 -1.09 38.53 10.89
N ILE A 767 -0.96 38.39 12.21
CA ILE A 767 -0.21 39.35 13.04
C ILE A 767 1.25 39.26 12.67
N SER A 768 1.93 40.43 12.61
CA SER A 768 3.32 40.53 12.20
C SER A 768 4.29 39.95 13.26
N ASP A 769 5.46 39.52 12.81
CA ASP A 769 6.54 39.05 13.68
C ASP A 769 7.07 40.21 14.54
N GLU A 770 7.08 41.43 14.01
CA GLU A 770 7.38 42.63 14.78
C GLU A 770 6.45 42.78 15.98
N SER A 771 5.13 42.60 15.79
CA SER A 771 4.15 42.63 16.86
C SER A 771 4.34 41.49 17.86
N ALA A 772 4.65 40.30 17.38
CA ALA A 772 4.92 39.13 18.20
C ALA A 772 6.19 39.32 19.06
N PHE A 773 7.23 39.91 18.51
CA PHE A 773 8.45 40.23 19.25
C PHE A 773 8.22 41.31 20.31
N LYS A 774 7.43 42.34 20.02
CA LYS A 774 7.00 43.36 20.99
C LYS A 774 6.22 42.75 22.17
N GLU A 775 5.41 41.68 21.90
CA GLU A 775 4.76 40.94 22.99
C GLU A 775 5.79 40.28 23.90
N VAL A 776 6.84 39.67 23.34
CA VAL A 776 7.93 39.07 24.13
C VAL A 776 8.67 40.15 24.94
N GLU A 777 9.02 41.27 24.35
CA GLU A 777 9.62 42.40 25.05
C GLU A 777 8.76 42.85 26.24
N LEU A 778 7.45 42.96 26.05
CA LEU A 778 6.51 43.29 27.12
C LEU A 778 6.51 42.21 28.24
N ARG A 779 6.54 40.91 27.89
CA ARG A 779 6.60 39.84 28.91
C ARG A 779 7.94 39.90 29.69
N ILE A 780 9.05 40.20 29.01
CA ILE A 780 10.34 40.40 29.67
C ILE A 780 10.26 41.55 30.71
N ALA A 781 9.63 42.66 30.32
CA ALA A 781 9.49 43.84 31.18
C ALA A 781 8.55 43.58 32.38
N GLN A 782 7.51 42.77 32.21
CA GLN A 782 6.51 42.48 33.25
C GLN A 782 7.00 41.58 34.37
N HIS A 783 8.09 40.83 34.18
CA HIS A 783 8.61 39.90 35.17
C HIS A 783 10.08 40.22 35.51
N LYS A 784 10.34 40.54 36.76
CA LYS A 784 11.71 40.95 37.18
C LYS A 784 12.70 39.79 37.29
N GLY A 785 12.22 38.58 37.66
CA GLY A 785 13.01 37.37 37.78
C GLY A 785 13.38 36.74 36.44
N GLY A 786 14.06 35.59 36.50
CA GLY A 786 14.24 34.74 35.35
C GLY A 786 12.92 34.08 34.95
N GLN A 787 12.78 33.73 33.69
CA GLN A 787 11.54 33.17 33.14
C GLN A 787 11.79 32.42 31.84
N LEU A 788 10.87 31.56 31.50
CA LEU A 788 10.79 30.99 30.14
C LEU A 788 9.63 31.67 29.38
N ILE A 789 9.94 32.13 28.18
CA ILE A 789 8.95 32.66 27.24
C ILE A 789 8.97 31.81 26.00
N GLY A 790 7.84 31.16 25.69
CA GLY A 790 7.60 30.52 24.40
C GLY A 790 6.90 31.50 23.45
N LEU A 791 7.32 31.56 22.21
CA LEU A 791 6.66 32.30 21.14
C LEU A 791 6.55 31.40 19.90
N GLU A 792 5.33 31.24 19.40
CA GLU A 792 5.06 30.70 18.09
C GLU A 792 4.52 31.82 17.20
N THR A 793 5.29 32.25 16.18
CA THR A 793 4.84 33.34 15.29
C THR A 793 3.83 32.88 14.24
N MET A 794 3.29 33.79 13.42
CA MET A 794 2.27 33.45 12.43
C MET A 794 2.41 34.21 11.11
N GLN A 795 3.30 35.22 10.99
CA GLN A 795 3.36 36.10 9.82
C GLN A 795 3.50 35.33 8.50
N ASN A 796 4.37 34.34 8.48
CA ASN A 796 4.69 33.57 7.26
C ASN A 796 3.83 32.32 7.07
N HIS A 797 2.77 32.16 7.87
CA HIS A 797 1.79 31.08 7.66
C HIS A 797 0.95 31.34 6.40
N ARG A 798 0.80 30.31 5.58
CA ARG A 798 -0.08 30.36 4.39
C ARG A 798 -1.48 30.92 4.69
N PRO A 799 -2.23 31.42 3.69
CA PRO A 799 -1.89 31.46 2.26
C PRO A 799 -0.89 32.58 1.93
N TYR A 800 -0.11 32.37 0.85
CA TYR A 800 0.80 33.38 0.31
C TYR A 800 0.11 34.17 -0.80
N GLY A 801 0.41 35.47 -0.90
CA GLY A 801 -0.18 36.36 -1.88
C GLY A 801 0.44 37.74 -1.83
N PRO A 802 0.09 38.66 -2.70
CA PRO A 802 0.66 40.01 -2.81
C PRO A 802 0.18 40.89 -1.64
N TYR A 803 0.62 40.52 -0.46
CA TYR A 803 0.23 41.20 0.79
C TYR A 803 1.08 42.42 1.11
N TYR A 804 2.31 42.42 0.61
CA TYR A 804 3.33 43.45 0.94
C TYR A 804 3.32 44.60 -0.04
N ALA A 805 3.89 45.74 0.34
CA ALA A 805 3.98 46.92 -0.50
C ALA A 805 5.09 46.79 -1.55
N THR A 806 6.05 45.90 -1.32
CA THR A 806 7.20 45.60 -2.18
C THR A 806 7.00 44.29 -2.92
N ASP A 807 7.59 44.16 -4.11
CA ASP A 807 7.69 42.97 -4.94
C ASP A 807 9.17 42.88 -5.38
N SER A 808 10.06 42.70 -4.38
CA SER A 808 11.50 42.88 -4.58
C SER A 808 12.19 41.56 -4.97
N TYR A 809 11.60 40.43 -4.60
CA TYR A 809 12.21 39.13 -4.81
C TYR A 809 11.69 38.43 -6.06
N LYS A 810 12.63 37.87 -6.83
CA LYS A 810 12.33 37.11 -8.04
C LYS A 810 13.05 35.76 -7.98
N VAL A 811 12.30 34.70 -8.32
CA VAL A 811 12.76 33.31 -8.29
C VAL A 811 13.21 32.86 -9.66
N THR A 812 14.41 32.30 -9.73
CA THR A 812 14.91 31.54 -10.87
C THR A 812 14.97 30.06 -10.50
N ALA A 813 14.38 29.20 -11.33
CA ALA A 813 14.42 27.75 -11.14
C ALA A 813 15.26 27.13 -12.27
N ASN A 814 16.50 26.71 -11.95
CA ASN A 814 17.47 26.29 -12.96
C ASN A 814 17.30 24.85 -13.43
N ASN A 815 16.68 23.99 -12.64
CA ASN A 815 16.60 22.54 -12.89
C ASN A 815 15.17 22.00 -12.94
N TYR A 816 14.15 22.89 -12.85
CA TYR A 816 12.76 22.50 -12.76
C TYR A 816 11.89 23.30 -13.71
N ASN A 817 10.89 22.66 -14.29
CA ASN A 817 9.83 23.36 -15.01
C ASN A 817 8.80 23.88 -13.98
N MET A 818 9.18 24.93 -13.24
CA MET A 818 8.38 25.51 -12.16
C MET A 818 7.33 26.47 -12.76
N PRO A 819 6.02 26.21 -12.51
CA PRO A 819 4.95 27.11 -12.99
C PRO A 819 5.08 28.51 -12.37
N GLU A 820 4.65 29.56 -13.11
CA GLU A 820 4.66 30.94 -12.62
C GLU A 820 3.86 31.12 -11.33
N SER A 821 2.77 30.35 -11.16
CA SER A 821 1.99 30.37 -9.91
C SER A 821 2.76 29.85 -8.70
N GLU A 822 3.70 28.92 -8.90
CA GLU A 822 4.58 28.41 -7.84
C GLU A 822 5.68 29.42 -7.53
N LYS A 823 6.31 30.01 -8.55
CA LYS A 823 7.30 31.08 -8.38
C LYS A 823 6.70 32.28 -7.65
N SER A 824 5.53 32.75 -8.06
CA SER A 824 4.84 33.86 -7.39
C SER A 824 4.58 33.57 -5.91
N GLN A 825 4.19 32.36 -5.53
CA GLN A 825 4.02 32.01 -4.11
C GLN A 825 5.35 32.03 -3.34
N ILE A 826 6.45 31.60 -3.96
CA ILE A 826 7.78 31.63 -3.34
C ILE A 826 8.23 33.10 -3.21
N GLU A 827 8.01 33.93 -4.20
CA GLU A 827 8.31 35.37 -4.17
C GLU A 827 7.54 36.08 -3.06
N ASP A 828 6.21 35.92 -3.00
CA ASP A 828 5.37 36.46 -1.93
C ASP A 828 5.80 35.98 -0.52
N TYR A 829 6.16 34.70 -0.40
CA TYR A 829 6.70 34.13 0.83
C TYR A 829 8.03 34.78 1.22
N THR A 830 8.92 34.98 0.26
CA THR A 830 10.23 35.60 0.44
C THR A 830 10.13 37.06 0.92
N GLU A 831 9.17 37.80 0.41
CA GLU A 831 8.87 39.15 0.96
C GLU A 831 8.52 39.07 2.45
N GLY A 832 7.74 38.05 2.86
CA GLY A 832 7.42 37.84 4.27
C GLY A 832 8.66 37.56 5.13
N LEU A 833 9.60 36.73 4.62
CA LEU A 833 10.87 36.45 5.29
C LEU A 833 11.72 37.71 5.49
N HIS A 834 11.74 38.59 4.51
CA HIS A 834 12.43 39.87 4.60
C HIS A 834 11.92 40.73 5.76
N TYR A 835 10.59 40.84 5.92
CA TYR A 835 10.00 41.55 7.06
C TYR A 835 10.29 40.86 8.40
N THR A 836 10.34 39.53 8.42
CA THR A 836 10.76 38.77 9.61
C THR A 836 12.22 39.09 9.98
N ASP A 837 13.12 39.16 8.99
CA ASP A 837 14.55 39.48 9.22
C ASP A 837 14.74 40.91 9.76
N GLN A 838 14.01 41.87 9.24
CA GLN A 838 14.00 43.24 9.75
C GLN A 838 13.50 43.29 11.21
N ALA A 839 12.40 42.62 11.51
CA ALA A 839 11.83 42.56 12.84
C ALA A 839 12.80 41.86 13.82
N LEU A 840 13.45 40.78 13.40
CA LEU A 840 14.46 40.06 14.18
C LEU A 840 15.64 40.97 14.51
N LYS A 841 16.14 41.73 13.53
CA LYS A 841 17.24 42.72 13.76
C LYS A 841 16.86 43.73 14.84
N ALA A 842 15.66 44.30 14.77
CA ALA A 842 15.16 45.25 15.74
C ALA A 842 15.01 44.60 17.14
N PHE A 843 14.48 43.39 17.19
CA PHE A 843 14.27 42.62 18.41
C PHE A 843 15.61 42.33 19.12
N ILE A 844 16.60 41.83 18.41
CA ILE A 844 17.93 41.52 18.98
C ILE A 844 18.60 42.78 19.53
N ALA A 845 18.50 43.91 18.82
CA ALA A 845 19.00 45.19 19.31
C ALA A 845 18.35 45.66 20.61
N LYS A 846 17.02 45.39 20.76
CA LYS A 846 16.28 45.63 22.01
C LYS A 846 16.75 44.72 23.14
N LEU A 847 16.96 43.43 22.87
CA LEU A 847 17.46 42.49 23.88
C LEU A 847 18.83 42.87 24.37
N ASP A 848 19.73 43.37 23.51
CA ASP A 848 21.09 43.84 23.91
C ASP A 848 21.06 45.07 24.78
N ALA A 849 20.05 45.89 24.74
CA ALA A 849 19.89 47.06 25.63
C ALA A 849 19.39 46.65 27.02
N ILE A 850 18.88 45.45 27.23
CA ILE A 850 18.30 45.01 28.52
C ILE A 850 19.41 44.49 29.43
N GLN A 851 19.48 45.07 30.65
CA GLN A 851 20.48 44.75 31.66
C GLN A 851 20.04 43.57 32.56
N LYS A 852 19.78 42.41 31.95
CA LYS A 852 19.55 41.11 32.61
C LYS A 852 19.90 39.96 31.68
N PRO A 853 20.20 38.75 32.22
CA PRO A 853 20.61 37.65 31.38
C PRO A 853 19.42 37.12 30.52
N ILE A 854 19.59 37.22 29.21
CA ILE A 854 18.59 36.75 28.24
C ILE A 854 19.30 35.91 27.19
N SER A 855 18.71 34.73 26.94
CA SER A 855 19.13 33.88 25.82
C SER A 855 17.94 33.41 25.00
N VAL A 856 18.11 33.34 23.69
CA VAL A 856 17.09 33.02 22.69
C VAL A 856 17.51 31.72 22.00
N VAL A 857 16.58 30.79 21.89
CA VAL A 857 16.61 29.68 20.92
C VAL A 857 15.60 30.03 19.84
N PHE A 858 16.10 30.32 18.65
CA PHE A 858 15.30 30.70 17.49
C PHE A 858 15.38 29.59 16.42
N TYR A 859 14.26 29.17 15.89
CA TYR A 859 14.20 28.13 14.87
C TYR A 859 12.96 28.24 13.99
N GLY A 860 13.12 27.94 12.69
CA GLY A 860 12.00 27.73 11.81
C GLY A 860 11.37 26.37 12.05
N ASP A 861 10.06 26.23 11.96
CA ASP A 861 9.41 24.94 12.24
C ASP A 861 9.46 23.97 11.04
N HIS A 862 9.09 24.41 9.86
CA HIS A 862 9.13 23.62 8.63
C HIS A 862 9.14 24.54 7.39
N LEU A 863 9.41 23.96 6.21
CA LEU A 863 9.25 24.66 4.95
C LEU A 863 7.77 24.82 4.60
N PRO A 864 7.41 25.89 3.86
CA PRO A 864 6.07 26.00 3.29
C PRO A 864 5.83 24.90 2.25
N GLY A 865 4.61 24.39 2.20
CA GLY A 865 4.21 23.35 1.23
C GLY A 865 3.97 23.92 -0.19
N ILE A 866 4.90 24.72 -0.70
CA ILE A 866 4.77 25.39 -2.00
C ILE A 866 5.77 24.91 -3.05
N TYR A 867 6.77 24.14 -2.70
CA TYR A 867 7.83 23.65 -3.59
C TYR A 867 7.42 22.37 -4.32
N ASN A 868 6.31 22.40 -5.06
CA ASN A 868 5.74 21.20 -5.70
C ASN A 868 6.57 20.67 -6.87
N SER A 869 7.34 21.53 -7.53
CA SER A 869 8.23 21.16 -8.65
C SER A 869 9.54 20.51 -8.18
N ILE A 870 9.88 20.63 -6.91
CA ILE A 870 11.08 20.00 -6.33
C ILE A 870 10.73 18.56 -5.89
N PRO A 871 11.39 17.53 -6.46
CA PRO A 871 11.04 16.16 -6.13
C PRO A 871 11.47 15.79 -4.69
N MET A 872 10.50 15.63 -3.81
CA MET A 872 10.67 15.19 -2.42
C MET A 872 11.51 13.91 -2.35
N SER A 873 11.37 13.01 -3.33
CA SER A 873 12.14 11.77 -3.43
C SER A 873 13.66 11.94 -3.57
N LYS A 874 14.13 13.10 -4.01
CA LYS A 874 15.53 13.39 -4.23
C LYS A 874 16.09 14.37 -3.19
N TYR A 875 15.26 15.34 -2.80
CA TYR A 875 15.66 16.45 -1.95
C TYR A 875 14.88 16.51 -0.63
N GLY A 876 14.40 15.34 -0.18
CA GLY A 876 13.61 15.24 1.04
C GLY A 876 14.28 15.84 2.27
N ILE A 877 15.60 15.65 2.45
CA ILE A 877 16.34 16.23 3.57
C ILE A 877 16.28 17.76 3.47
N GLN A 878 16.69 18.36 2.34
CA GLN A 878 16.73 19.81 2.16
C GLN A 878 15.33 20.44 2.30
N LEU A 879 14.28 19.73 1.87
CA LEU A 879 12.88 20.16 2.05
C LEU A 879 12.38 20.06 3.49
N HIS A 880 13.18 19.49 4.40
CA HIS A 880 12.92 19.44 5.84
C HIS A 880 13.96 20.23 6.67
N GLU A 881 14.86 20.98 6.05
CA GLU A 881 15.88 21.76 6.73
C GLU A 881 15.44 23.22 6.91
N THR A 882 15.42 23.72 8.14
CA THR A 882 15.11 25.10 8.49
C THR A 882 16.26 25.74 9.25
N ASP A 883 16.32 27.07 9.32
CA ASP A 883 17.35 27.80 10.02
C ASP A 883 17.12 27.80 11.54
N TRP A 884 18.20 27.73 12.31
CA TRP A 884 18.17 27.89 13.76
C TRP A 884 19.45 28.49 14.32
N PHE A 885 19.33 29.17 15.51
CA PHE A 885 20.47 29.65 16.26
C PHE A 885 20.17 29.78 17.77
N ILE A 886 21.20 29.83 18.60
CA ILE A 886 21.16 30.24 20.03
C ILE A 886 21.90 31.56 20.16
N TYR A 887 21.21 32.57 20.67
CA TYR A 887 21.74 33.90 20.91
C TYR A 887 21.66 34.25 22.39
N SER A 888 22.70 34.85 22.96
CA SER A 888 22.68 35.46 24.28
C SER A 888 22.91 36.97 24.17
N ASN A 889 22.10 37.77 24.87
CA ASN A 889 22.20 39.22 24.79
C ASN A 889 23.53 39.74 25.34
N LYS A 890 23.84 41.01 25.09
CA LYS A 890 25.10 41.66 25.49
C LYS A 890 25.39 41.46 26.99
N TYR A 891 24.41 41.70 27.86
CA TYR A 891 24.55 41.48 29.29
C TYR A 891 24.97 40.04 29.64
N SER A 892 24.34 39.06 29.05
CA SER A 892 24.70 37.65 29.29
C SER A 892 26.14 37.36 28.88
N ARG A 893 26.57 37.85 27.72
CA ARG A 893 27.93 37.63 27.21
C ARG A 893 29.01 38.30 28.10
N GLU A 894 28.70 39.42 28.71
CA GLU A 894 29.55 40.14 29.63
C GLU A 894 29.58 39.51 31.04
N HIS A 895 28.52 38.75 31.44
CA HIS A 895 28.34 38.25 32.79
C HIS A 895 28.23 36.71 32.87
N GLY A 896 28.98 35.96 32.05
CA GLY A 896 29.15 34.53 32.30
C GLY A 896 28.93 33.60 31.12
N VAL A 897 28.25 34.01 30.06
CA VAL A 897 28.04 33.16 28.87
C VAL A 897 29.29 33.23 27.98
N LYS A 898 30.08 32.17 27.98
CA LYS A 898 31.35 32.08 27.23
C LYS A 898 31.23 31.24 25.94
N ASN A 899 30.30 30.30 25.90
CA ASN A 899 30.17 29.32 24.83
C ASN A 899 29.21 29.80 23.72
N THR A 900 29.54 30.95 23.10
CA THR A 900 28.67 31.57 22.10
C THR A 900 28.64 30.83 20.76
N LYS A 901 29.57 29.91 20.51
CA LYS A 901 29.65 29.13 19.29
C LYS A 901 30.04 27.68 19.59
N LEU A 902 29.03 26.78 19.67
CA LEU A 902 29.28 25.37 19.92
C LEU A 902 29.67 24.64 18.62
N PRO A 903 30.58 23.65 18.69
CA PRO A 903 30.90 22.80 17.55
C PRO A 903 29.80 21.75 17.29
N ASN A 904 29.84 21.12 16.10
CA ASN A 904 29.00 20.00 15.72
C ASN A 904 27.48 20.32 15.74
N THR A 905 27.13 21.52 15.28
CA THR A 905 25.75 22.00 15.22
C THR A 905 25.25 22.27 13.79
N LYS A 906 25.99 21.79 12.77
CA LYS A 906 25.60 22.04 11.36
C LYS A 906 24.18 21.58 11.04
N ILE A 907 23.81 20.41 11.55
CA ILE A 907 22.46 19.91 11.48
C ILE A 907 22.06 19.27 12.81
N VAL A 908 20.88 19.64 13.33
CA VAL A 908 20.31 19.12 14.58
C VAL A 908 18.81 18.96 14.45
N SER A 909 18.17 18.15 15.30
CA SER A 909 16.72 18.10 15.43
C SER A 909 16.26 18.81 16.71
N PRO A 910 15.00 19.25 16.83
CA PRO A 910 14.54 20.12 17.93
C PRO A 910 14.71 19.50 19.33
N ASN A 911 14.70 18.17 19.44
CA ASN A 911 14.86 17.46 20.72
C ASN A 911 16.21 17.72 21.42
N VAL A 912 17.19 18.26 20.70
CA VAL A 912 18.52 18.58 21.31
C VAL A 912 18.72 20.07 21.60
N PHE A 913 17.72 20.93 21.35
CA PHE A 913 17.86 22.36 21.67
C PHE A 913 18.12 22.64 23.15
N SER A 914 17.38 21.97 24.05
CA SER A 914 17.55 22.16 25.49
C SER A 914 18.95 21.79 25.98
N PRO A 915 19.56 20.62 25.67
CA PRO A 915 20.93 20.33 26.07
C PRO A 915 21.97 21.23 25.40
N LEU A 916 21.76 21.68 24.15
CA LEU A 916 22.64 22.65 23.49
C LEU A 916 22.57 24.02 24.18
N LEU A 917 21.37 24.50 24.54
CA LEU A 917 21.21 25.74 25.31
C LEU A 917 21.89 25.62 26.68
N MET A 918 21.73 24.50 27.40
CA MET A 918 22.39 24.28 28.68
C MET A 918 23.93 24.28 28.55
N LYS A 919 24.46 23.72 27.43
CA LYS A 919 25.88 23.75 27.12
C LYS A 919 26.36 25.17 26.80
N HIS A 920 25.57 25.92 26.05
CA HIS A 920 25.81 27.32 25.71
C HIS A 920 25.86 28.22 26.97
N LEU A 921 24.93 27.99 27.91
CA LEU A 921 24.81 28.75 29.17
C LEU A 921 25.80 28.27 30.29
N ASP A 922 26.58 27.25 30.04
CA ASP A 922 27.38 26.58 31.06
C ASP A 922 26.57 26.08 32.28
N GLN A 923 25.30 25.66 31.98
CA GLN A 923 24.29 25.25 32.98
C GLN A 923 24.52 23.82 33.44
N LYS A 924 24.49 23.56 34.75
CA LYS A 924 24.47 22.21 35.33
C LYS A 924 23.23 21.43 34.86
N VAL A 925 23.39 20.14 34.60
CA VAL A 925 22.38 19.27 34.02
C VAL A 925 21.85 18.26 35.04
N SER A 926 20.56 17.92 34.92
CA SER A 926 19.96 16.76 35.58
C SER A 926 20.35 15.45 34.87
N PRO A 927 20.10 14.29 35.44
CA PRO A 927 20.31 12.99 34.77
C PRO A 927 19.63 12.88 33.39
N PHE A 928 18.42 13.39 33.23
CA PHE A 928 17.72 13.43 31.93
C PHE A 928 18.48 14.30 30.93
N TYR A 929 18.88 15.52 31.32
CA TYR A 929 19.59 16.39 30.40
C TYR A 929 21.06 15.96 30.19
N ALA A 930 21.62 15.13 31.08
CA ALA A 930 22.89 14.44 30.82
C ALA A 930 22.75 13.37 29.72
N LEU A 931 21.64 12.57 29.72
CA LEU A 931 21.33 11.72 28.60
C LEU A 931 21.18 12.55 27.32
N MET A 932 20.42 13.64 27.38
CA MET A 932 20.18 14.49 26.21
C MET A 932 21.45 15.20 25.70
N THR A 933 22.42 15.47 26.57
CA THR A 933 23.77 15.94 26.16
C THR A 933 24.46 14.86 25.32
N ASN A 934 24.44 13.59 25.77
CA ASN A 934 24.98 12.47 24.98
C ASN A 934 24.24 12.31 23.65
N VAL A 935 22.92 12.48 23.65
CA VAL A 935 22.13 12.43 22.39
C VAL A 935 22.58 13.55 21.46
N ALA A 936 22.70 14.78 21.93
CA ALA A 936 23.16 15.91 21.13
C ALA A 936 24.59 15.71 20.54
N GLU A 937 25.45 15.00 21.24
CA GLU A 937 26.80 14.72 20.78
C GLU A 937 26.90 13.52 19.84
N GLN A 938 26.11 12.48 20.05
CA GLN A 938 26.20 11.22 19.32
C GLN A 938 25.17 11.11 18.19
N LEU A 939 23.98 11.69 18.34
CA LEU A 939 22.80 11.53 17.48
C LEU A 939 22.11 12.90 17.28
N PRO A 940 22.81 13.93 16.81
CA PRO A 940 22.33 15.33 16.86
C PRO A 940 21.08 15.55 15.99
N ALA A 941 20.94 14.83 14.89
CA ALA A 941 19.83 14.98 13.97
C ALA A 941 19.08 13.65 13.79
N MET A 942 17.82 13.67 14.17
CA MET A 942 16.90 12.53 14.11
C MET A 942 15.53 13.01 13.62
N SER A 943 15.01 12.40 12.59
CA SER A 943 13.69 12.72 12.05
C SER A 943 12.83 11.47 11.84
N THR A 944 11.52 11.64 11.73
CA THR A 944 10.68 10.75 10.98
C THR A 944 11.10 10.82 9.52
N ASP A 945 10.72 9.84 8.73
CA ASP A 945 11.08 9.73 7.31
C ASP A 945 10.97 11.10 6.58
N SER A 946 12.08 11.65 6.12
CA SER A 946 12.14 12.88 5.34
C SER A 946 11.79 12.68 3.84
N GLY A 947 10.91 11.75 3.55
CA GLY A 947 10.20 11.60 2.28
C GLY A 947 10.93 10.89 1.18
N LYS A 948 12.17 10.40 1.38
CA LYS A 948 12.69 9.51 0.47
C LYS A 948 14.00 9.04 0.31
N ALA A 949 14.70 9.09 1.26
CA ALA A 949 15.74 8.10 1.33
C ALA A 949 15.16 6.70 1.63
N ALA A 950 13.87 6.68 1.84
CA ALA A 950 13.04 5.52 2.14
C ALA A 950 13.03 4.43 1.07
N ASN A 951 13.71 4.60 -0.03
CA ASN A 951 13.62 3.56 -1.08
C ASN A 951 14.44 2.31 -0.81
N LYS A 952 15.20 2.19 0.27
CA LYS A 952 16.05 0.98 0.34
C LYS A 952 16.41 0.35 1.67
N SER A 953 16.07 0.84 2.86
CA SER A 953 16.69 0.19 4.01
C SER A 953 16.09 0.24 5.40
N SER A 954 14.91 0.73 5.64
CA SER A 954 14.33 0.56 6.97
C SER A 954 13.26 -0.53 6.98
N ASP A 955 13.67 -1.74 7.16
CA ASP A 955 12.75 -2.89 7.32
C ASP A 955 11.81 -2.79 8.54
N ASN A 956 11.93 -1.74 9.38
CA ASN A 956 11.24 -1.68 10.67
C ASN A 956 10.54 -0.35 10.99
N GLY A 957 10.35 0.58 10.03
CA GLY A 957 9.70 1.86 10.32
C GLY A 957 10.49 2.74 11.30
N ALA A 958 11.78 2.55 11.40
CA ALA A 958 12.67 3.39 12.18
C ALA A 958 12.92 4.69 11.39
N GLY A 959 12.72 5.83 12.05
CA GLY A 959 13.04 7.13 11.45
C GLY A 959 14.54 7.29 11.16
N GLU A 960 14.88 8.34 10.47
CA GLU A 960 16.24 8.59 9.97
C GLU A 960 17.13 9.22 11.03
N ILE A 961 18.41 8.86 11.01
CA ILE A 961 19.49 9.48 11.79
C ILE A 961 20.48 10.06 10.79
N LEU A 962 20.83 11.33 10.93
CA LEU A 962 21.78 12.01 10.06
C LEU A 962 23.07 12.33 10.79
N ASN A 963 24.17 12.28 10.04
CA ASN A 963 25.44 12.84 10.50
C ASN A 963 25.51 14.36 10.23
N GLN A 964 26.59 15.02 10.66
CA GLN A 964 26.77 16.47 10.48
C GLN A 964 26.95 16.94 9.03
N ASN A 965 26.97 16.02 8.05
CA ASN A 965 27.00 16.34 6.62
C ASN A 965 25.62 16.14 5.94
N SER A 966 24.55 16.04 6.74
CA SER A 966 23.17 15.73 6.26
C SER A 966 23.05 14.37 5.55
N GLU A 967 23.96 13.42 5.85
CA GLU A 967 23.92 12.08 5.29
C GLU A 967 23.22 11.12 6.25
N ILE A 968 22.33 10.29 5.71
CA ILE A 968 21.60 9.27 6.47
C ILE A 968 22.55 8.16 6.91
N VAL A 969 22.57 7.89 8.21
CA VAL A 969 23.32 6.80 8.82
C VAL A 969 22.36 5.68 9.23
N PRO A 970 22.35 4.54 8.53
CA PRO A 970 21.54 3.40 8.93
C PRO A 970 21.90 2.90 10.33
N GLU A 971 20.91 2.46 11.12
CA GLU A 971 21.13 2.02 12.51
C GLU A 971 22.18 0.91 12.66
N ASN A 972 22.27 0.01 11.69
CA ASN A 972 23.28 -1.06 11.70
C ASN A 972 24.72 -0.54 11.54
N LYS A 973 24.89 0.66 10.96
CA LYS A 973 26.20 1.33 10.78
C LYS A 973 26.58 2.27 11.94
N LEU A 974 25.69 2.50 12.89
CA LEU A 974 26.02 3.28 14.09
C LEU A 974 27.14 2.61 14.89
N THR A 975 27.97 3.43 15.52
CA THR A 975 29.01 2.96 16.48
C THR A 975 28.36 2.30 17.70
N ALA A 976 29.13 1.55 18.47
CA ALA A 976 28.65 0.92 19.70
C ALA A 976 28.11 1.97 20.71
N THR A 977 28.77 3.12 20.84
CA THR A 977 28.34 4.23 21.69
C THR A 977 27.05 4.84 21.20
N GLN A 978 26.89 5.09 19.90
CA GLN A 978 25.66 5.61 19.30
C GLN A 978 24.48 4.64 19.48
N LYS A 979 24.69 3.34 19.24
CA LYS A 979 23.67 2.30 19.48
C LYS A 979 23.22 2.23 20.93
N GLN A 980 24.16 2.32 21.86
CA GLN A 980 23.85 2.31 23.30
C GLN A 980 23.08 3.58 23.70
N THR A 981 23.49 4.75 23.22
CA THR A 981 22.82 6.03 23.50
C THR A 981 21.38 6.01 22.94
N LEU A 982 21.19 5.50 21.71
CA LEU A 982 19.88 5.36 21.10
C LEU A 982 18.98 4.38 21.88
N ALA A 983 19.53 3.25 22.29
CA ALA A 983 18.79 2.24 23.08
C ALA A 983 18.34 2.80 24.45
N ASP A 984 19.22 3.50 25.14
CA ASP A 984 18.90 4.15 26.41
C ASP A 984 17.85 5.25 26.23
N TYR A 985 17.98 6.05 25.18
CA TYR A 985 17.03 7.11 24.86
C TYR A 985 15.64 6.55 24.53
N ARG A 986 15.56 5.54 23.68
CA ARG A 986 14.29 4.84 23.38
C ARG A 986 13.67 4.21 24.63
N MET A 987 14.47 3.62 25.50
CA MET A 987 14.01 3.00 26.75
C MET A 987 13.40 4.04 27.70
N ILE A 988 14.10 5.18 27.87
CA ILE A 988 13.65 6.27 28.74
C ILE A 988 12.45 6.98 28.14
N GLN A 989 12.45 7.28 26.83
CA GLN A 989 11.28 7.87 26.14
C GLN A 989 10.06 6.97 26.23
N TYR A 990 10.23 5.65 26.07
CA TYR A 990 9.15 4.69 26.29
C TYR A 990 8.60 4.76 27.72
N ASP A 991 9.47 4.76 28.74
CA ASP A 991 9.03 4.85 30.13
C ASP A 991 8.24 6.13 30.41
N LEU A 992 8.70 7.26 29.86
CA LEU A 992 8.10 8.58 30.05
C LEU A 992 6.73 8.71 29.35
N THR A 993 6.55 8.09 28.18
CA THR A 993 5.37 8.27 27.34
C THR A 993 4.33 7.15 27.51
N THR A 994 4.71 5.94 27.17
CA THR A 994 3.80 4.76 27.13
C THR A 994 3.96 3.85 28.34
N GLY A 995 5.11 3.93 28.99
CA GLY A 995 5.48 3.08 30.10
C GLY A 995 4.83 3.49 31.42
N LYS A 996 5.39 3.00 32.50
CA LYS A 996 4.86 3.23 33.85
C LYS A 996 5.48 4.43 34.56
N GLN A 997 6.33 5.18 33.87
CA GLN A 997 7.07 6.33 34.42
C GLN A 997 7.86 5.97 35.68
N TYR A 998 8.50 4.79 35.67
CA TYR A 998 9.31 4.32 36.80
C TYR A 998 10.44 5.29 37.14
N ILE A 999 11.06 5.90 36.12
CA ILE A 999 12.18 6.80 36.26
C ILE A 999 11.82 8.12 36.97
N LEU A 1000 10.57 8.55 36.88
CA LEU A 1000 10.04 9.77 37.55
C LEU A 1000 9.72 9.56 39.04
N LYS A 1001 9.97 8.36 39.58
CA LYS A 1001 9.96 8.17 41.04
C LYS A 1001 11.06 8.96 41.70
N ASP A 1002 12.20 9.10 41.05
CA ASP A 1002 13.25 10.02 41.42
C ASP A 1002 12.92 11.42 40.85
N LYS A 1003 12.56 12.34 41.75
CA LYS A 1003 12.21 13.72 41.39
C LYS A 1003 13.41 14.49 40.80
N SER A 1004 14.64 14.11 41.18
CA SER A 1004 15.86 14.74 40.68
C SER A 1004 16.24 14.36 39.24
N PHE A 1005 15.56 13.34 38.68
CA PHE A 1005 15.88 12.85 37.33
C PHE A 1005 15.66 13.91 36.25
N ILE A 1006 14.62 14.73 36.36
CA ILE A 1006 14.30 15.80 35.39
C ILE A 1006 14.82 17.16 35.86
N ARG A 1007 14.59 17.54 37.10
CA ARG A 1007 15.04 18.83 37.69
C ARG A 1007 16.26 18.59 38.59
N PRO A 1008 17.38 19.25 38.33
CA PRO A 1008 18.51 19.14 39.24
C PRO A 1008 18.09 19.53 40.65
N VAL A 1009 18.69 18.86 41.65
CA VAL A 1009 18.57 19.34 43.04
C VAL A 1009 19.40 20.61 43.10
N THR A 1010 18.75 21.73 43.26
CA THR A 1010 19.46 23.00 43.52
C THR A 1010 20.02 22.94 44.95
N ASP A 1011 21.31 23.20 45.11
CA ASP A 1011 21.87 23.46 46.45
C ASP A 1011 21.06 24.61 47.05
N LYS A 1012 20.33 24.32 48.15
CA LYS A 1012 19.57 25.32 48.90
C LYS A 1012 20.51 26.27 49.56
#